data_a00b54a651eaa4a53904b51b74671fbb
#
_entry.id   a00b54a651eaa4a53904b51b74671fbb
#
_cell.length_a   1.000
_cell.length_b   1.000
_cell.length_c   1.000
_cell.angle_alpha   90.00
_cell.angle_beta   90.00
_cell.angle_gamma   90.00
#
_symmetry.space_group_name_H-M   'P 1'
#
loop_
_entity.id
_entity.type
_entity.pdbx_description
1 polymer ?
#
loop_
_entity_poly.entity_id
_entity_poly.type
_entity_poly.pdbx_seq_one_letter_code
_entity_poly.pdbx_strand_id
1 'polypeptide(L)'
;MENQEKQNIELPENAFHELKEGEEYVPIMKPDKTYREVTPWSVTWGLLMAVLFSAAAAYLGLKVGQVFEAAIPIAIIAIGLSQATKRKNALGENVIIQSIGACSGAVVAGGIFVMPAIYMLDLQADFFKIFIAAALGGVLGILFLIPFRKYFVKDMHGKYPFPEATATTQVLVSGEKGGSQAKPLLIAGLIGGLYDFVVATFGWWNENVTSRMIGFGETIADKTKLVFKVNTGAAVLGLGYIVGLKYAAIICAGSIFVWWIVVPAMALIFPDTVLNQWDPSVTATVGSMSPEDIFTNYGRSLGIGAIAMAGIIGIVKSWGIIKGAVSLASREMKGKGAGQKEVLRTQRDISFKVIAIGSVVTLLITYAFFFFGVMNFNLLHATVAIILVAVIAFLFTTVAANAIAIVGSNPVSGMTLMTLILASVVMVAVGLKGNAGMLAALLMGGVVCTALSMAGSFITDLKIGYWLGTTPKKQETFKFLGTIVSAATVAGVMMLLNETYGFKGDALAAPQAHAMAAVIAPLMSGQGAPWILYGIGALIALILDRCKVPALAFALGMFIPIQLNIPLLVGGALNWYVGSRSKDAAVNKTRVDKGTLLASGFIAGGALMGVVSALLKFGGVEFDYSAWWQNHASELLSLVAYIALIIYFVLATKPSKAELKDK
;
A
#
# COMPACT_ATOMS: atom_id res chain seq x y z
N MET A 1 33.89 -1.34 -37.27
CA MET A 1 33.32 -0.13 -36.63
C MET A 1 32.06 -0.46 -35.86
N GLU A 2 32.08 -1.51 -35.02
CA GLU A 2 30.89 -2.01 -34.30
C GLU A 2 31.14 -2.16 -32.78
N ASN A 3 32.25 -1.57 -32.29
CA ASN A 3 32.71 -1.73 -30.90
C ASN A 3 32.81 -0.42 -30.10
N GLN A 4 32.09 0.63 -30.51
CA GLN A 4 32.09 1.89 -29.78
C GLN A 4 30.66 2.38 -29.59
N GLU A 5 29.90 1.80 -28.66
CA GLU A 5 28.77 2.44 -27.99
C GLU A 5 28.12 1.50 -26.95
N LYS A 6 28.91 0.80 -26.14
CA LYS A 6 28.48 0.55 -24.76
C LYS A 6 28.74 1.84 -23.99
N GLN A 7 27.95 2.88 -24.28
CA GLN A 7 27.93 4.07 -23.45
C GLN A 7 27.60 3.58 -22.02
N ASN A 8 28.47 3.96 -21.09
CA ASN A 8 28.16 3.82 -19.66
C ASN A 8 26.86 4.58 -19.41
N ILE A 9 25.75 3.84 -19.36
CA ILE A 9 24.42 4.39 -19.09
C ILE A 9 24.39 4.65 -17.59
N GLU A 10 24.74 5.87 -17.19
CA GLU A 10 24.73 6.33 -15.80
C GLU A 10 23.83 7.55 -15.67
N LEU A 11 23.19 7.67 -14.51
CA LEU A 11 22.47 8.91 -14.22
C LEU A 11 23.49 10.05 -14.09
N PRO A 12 23.18 11.22 -14.63
CA PRO A 12 24.01 12.42 -14.43
C PRO A 12 24.23 12.70 -12.93
N GLU A 13 25.38 13.23 -12.56
CA GLU A 13 25.72 13.54 -11.16
C GLU A 13 24.69 14.47 -10.50
N ASN A 14 24.09 15.36 -11.27
CA ASN A 14 23.08 16.30 -10.79
C ASN A 14 21.66 15.70 -10.72
N ALA A 15 21.45 14.41 -10.96
CA ALA A 15 20.13 13.79 -10.94
C ALA A 15 19.39 13.94 -9.58
N PHE A 16 20.14 13.91 -8.48
CA PHE A 16 19.59 13.90 -7.12
C PHE A 16 19.89 15.16 -6.30
N HIS A 17 20.52 16.16 -6.92
CA HIS A 17 20.90 17.41 -6.27
C HIS A 17 20.12 18.60 -6.82
N GLU A 18 19.96 19.65 -6.03
CA GLU A 18 19.38 20.90 -6.52
C GLU A 18 20.23 21.48 -7.65
N LEU A 19 19.57 21.87 -8.74
CA LEU A 19 20.24 22.49 -9.87
C LEU A 19 20.71 23.90 -9.51
N LYS A 20 21.94 24.23 -9.86
CA LYS A 20 22.49 25.59 -9.72
C LYS A 20 21.88 26.51 -10.77
N GLU A 21 22.02 27.82 -10.57
CA GLU A 21 21.53 28.81 -11.50
C GLU A 21 22.20 28.62 -12.89
N GLY A 22 21.40 28.40 -13.93
CA GLY A 22 21.89 28.11 -15.28
C GLY A 22 22.20 26.63 -15.57
N GLU A 23 22.07 25.74 -14.58
CA GLU A 23 22.27 24.31 -14.77
C GLU A 23 20.99 23.64 -15.26
N GLU A 24 21.08 22.77 -16.26
CA GLU A 24 19.96 21.98 -16.76
C GLU A 24 20.18 20.49 -16.51
N TYR A 25 19.10 19.80 -16.17
CA TYR A 25 19.09 18.35 -16.06
C TYR A 25 18.90 17.73 -17.45
N VAL A 26 19.85 16.91 -17.88
CA VAL A 26 19.77 16.17 -19.16
C VAL A 26 19.58 14.68 -18.84
N PRO A 27 18.42 14.09 -19.17
CA PRO A 27 18.14 12.68 -18.87
C PRO A 27 18.92 11.73 -19.79
N ILE A 28 18.96 10.44 -19.41
CA ILE A 28 19.62 9.37 -20.17
C ILE A 28 19.07 9.28 -21.60
N MET A 29 17.76 9.24 -21.76
CA MET A 29 17.09 9.32 -23.06
C MET A 29 16.94 10.78 -23.46
N LYS A 30 17.85 11.27 -24.29
CA LYS A 30 17.94 12.68 -24.68
C LYS A 30 16.64 13.22 -25.25
N PRO A 31 16.29 14.50 -24.95
CA PRO A 31 15.02 15.10 -25.37
C PRO A 31 14.81 15.21 -26.88
N ASP A 32 15.91 15.35 -27.64
CA ASP A 32 15.98 15.53 -29.10
C ASP A 32 15.86 14.23 -29.89
N LYS A 33 15.99 13.07 -29.24
CA LYS A 33 15.88 11.74 -29.87
C LYS A 33 14.56 11.07 -29.60
N THR A 34 14.09 10.27 -30.56
CA THR A 34 12.92 9.39 -30.40
C THR A 34 13.36 8.01 -29.91
N TYR A 35 12.62 7.47 -28.93
CA TYR A 35 12.88 6.16 -28.35
C TYR A 35 11.63 5.29 -28.45
N ARG A 36 11.85 3.97 -28.45
CA ARG A 36 10.76 3.00 -28.28
C ARG A 36 10.30 3.02 -26.83
N GLU A 37 9.11 3.47 -26.59
CA GLU A 37 8.52 3.53 -25.25
C GLU A 37 7.23 2.68 -25.22
N VAL A 38 6.21 3.11 -25.98
CA VAL A 38 4.93 2.42 -26.10
C VAL A 38 4.97 1.51 -27.33
N THR A 39 4.90 0.23 -27.09
CA THR A 39 4.81 -0.83 -28.10
C THR A 39 3.81 -1.89 -27.65
N PRO A 40 3.29 -2.73 -28.55
CA PRO A 40 2.44 -3.86 -28.12
C PRO A 40 3.10 -4.71 -27.02
N TRP A 41 4.41 -4.89 -27.09
CA TRP A 41 5.19 -5.57 -26.08
C TRP A 41 5.10 -4.88 -24.71
N SER A 42 5.43 -3.60 -24.61
CA SER A 42 5.44 -2.89 -23.33
C SER A 42 4.04 -2.79 -22.72
N VAL A 43 3.01 -2.59 -23.55
CA VAL A 43 1.63 -2.52 -23.07
C VAL A 43 1.15 -3.89 -22.57
N THR A 44 1.36 -4.96 -23.34
CA THR A 44 0.92 -6.32 -22.93
C THR A 44 1.58 -6.76 -21.63
N TRP A 45 2.92 -6.63 -21.52
CA TRP A 45 3.62 -6.99 -20.29
C TRP A 45 3.26 -6.06 -19.13
N GLY A 46 3.08 -4.78 -19.38
CA GLY A 46 2.60 -3.85 -18.35
C GLY A 46 1.24 -4.24 -17.78
N LEU A 47 0.29 -4.63 -18.65
CA LEU A 47 -1.05 -5.10 -18.24
C LEU A 47 -0.98 -6.44 -17.50
N LEU A 48 -0.15 -7.38 -17.96
CA LEU A 48 0.06 -8.64 -17.24
C LEU A 48 0.63 -8.40 -15.85
N MET A 49 1.60 -7.49 -15.71
CA MET A 49 2.12 -7.10 -14.40
C MET A 49 1.04 -6.42 -13.54
N ALA A 50 0.22 -5.57 -14.13
CA ALA A 50 -0.90 -4.95 -13.43
C ALA A 50 -1.87 -5.99 -12.84
N VAL A 51 -2.23 -7.03 -13.60
CA VAL A 51 -3.09 -8.13 -13.13
C VAL A 51 -2.40 -8.93 -12.02
N LEU A 52 -1.19 -9.42 -12.27
CA LEU A 52 -0.47 -10.28 -11.32
C LEU A 52 -0.23 -9.58 -9.98
N PHE A 53 0.28 -8.35 -10.02
CA PHE A 53 0.59 -7.61 -8.81
C PHE A 53 -0.64 -7.00 -8.14
N SER A 54 -1.75 -6.74 -8.87
CA SER A 54 -3.02 -6.40 -8.23
C SER A 54 -3.56 -7.56 -7.40
N ALA A 55 -3.52 -8.77 -7.94
CA ALA A 55 -3.96 -9.96 -7.22
C ALA A 55 -3.09 -10.21 -5.98
N ALA A 56 -1.77 -10.18 -6.15
CA ALA A 56 -0.82 -10.37 -5.06
C ALA A 56 -0.96 -9.31 -3.95
N ALA A 57 -1.01 -8.03 -4.33
CA ALA A 57 -1.11 -6.93 -3.39
C ALA A 57 -2.47 -6.93 -2.67
N ALA A 58 -3.57 -7.31 -3.34
CA ALA A 58 -4.89 -7.44 -2.73
C ALA A 58 -4.89 -8.52 -1.63
N TYR A 59 -4.37 -9.70 -1.92
CA TYR A 59 -4.27 -10.77 -0.94
C TYR A 59 -3.44 -10.36 0.28
N LEU A 60 -2.21 -9.89 0.05
CA LEU A 60 -1.31 -9.51 1.14
C LEU A 60 -1.83 -8.31 1.93
N GLY A 61 -2.38 -7.31 1.24
CA GLY A 61 -2.93 -6.14 1.88
C GLY A 61 -4.16 -6.44 2.74
N LEU A 62 -5.02 -7.36 2.33
CA LEU A 62 -6.12 -7.86 3.14
C LEU A 62 -5.62 -8.68 4.34
N LYS A 63 -4.53 -9.41 4.18
CA LYS A 63 -3.96 -10.22 5.25
C LYS A 63 -3.25 -9.36 6.31
N VAL A 64 -2.40 -8.42 5.88
CA VAL A 64 -1.48 -7.68 6.76
C VAL A 64 -1.94 -6.24 7.03
N GLY A 65 -2.87 -5.70 6.24
CA GLY A 65 -3.30 -4.30 6.33
C GLY A 65 -2.29 -3.30 5.77
N GLN A 66 -1.31 -3.77 5.01
CA GLN A 66 -0.29 -2.96 4.35
C GLN A 66 -0.24 -3.33 2.87
N VAL A 67 -0.23 -2.33 2.00
CA VAL A 67 -0.01 -2.53 0.56
C VAL A 67 1.41 -2.16 0.22
N PHE A 68 2.10 -3.04 -0.49
CA PHE A 68 3.44 -2.75 -1.00
C PHE A 68 3.36 -2.19 -2.42
N GLU A 69 4.23 -1.26 -2.70
CA GLU A 69 4.41 -0.75 -4.05
C GLU A 69 5.24 -1.74 -4.88
N ALA A 70 4.70 -2.14 -6.02
CA ALA A 70 5.31 -3.16 -6.85
C ALA A 70 6.30 -2.60 -7.91
N ALA A 71 6.63 -1.32 -7.86
CA ALA A 71 7.44 -0.63 -8.87
C ALA A 71 8.81 -1.31 -9.10
N ILE A 72 9.53 -1.64 -8.02
CA ILE A 72 10.85 -2.28 -8.11
C ILE A 72 10.75 -3.71 -8.67
N PRO A 73 9.92 -4.64 -8.13
CA PRO A 73 9.82 -5.98 -8.69
C PRO A 73 9.35 -5.97 -10.15
N ILE A 74 8.41 -5.11 -10.52
CA ILE A 74 7.98 -4.99 -11.91
C ILE A 74 9.11 -4.51 -12.82
N ALA A 75 9.90 -3.50 -12.39
CA ALA A 75 11.06 -3.02 -13.14
C ALA A 75 12.07 -4.14 -13.39
N ILE A 76 12.35 -4.97 -12.38
CA ILE A 76 13.29 -6.09 -12.49
C ILE A 76 12.77 -7.16 -13.45
N ILE A 77 11.48 -7.49 -13.37
CA ILE A 77 10.86 -8.44 -14.29
C ILE A 77 10.90 -7.89 -15.73
N ALA A 78 10.58 -6.60 -15.94
CA ALA A 78 10.64 -5.96 -17.24
C ALA A 78 12.05 -6.05 -17.87
N ILE A 79 13.08 -5.78 -17.08
CA ILE A 79 14.49 -5.93 -17.49
C ILE A 79 14.78 -7.40 -17.85
N GLY A 80 14.42 -8.35 -16.99
CA GLY A 80 14.63 -9.77 -17.22
C GLY A 80 13.97 -10.27 -18.51
N LEU A 81 12.73 -9.86 -18.77
CA LEU A 81 11.99 -10.16 -19.99
C LEU A 81 12.65 -9.54 -21.23
N SER A 82 13.09 -8.29 -21.14
CA SER A 82 13.79 -7.60 -22.24
C SER A 82 15.12 -8.28 -22.57
N GLN A 83 15.86 -8.72 -21.56
CA GLN A 83 17.11 -9.47 -21.75
C GLN A 83 16.88 -10.88 -22.33
N ALA A 84 15.91 -11.62 -21.78
CA ALA A 84 15.56 -12.95 -22.25
C ALA A 84 15.15 -12.95 -23.75
N THR A 85 14.46 -11.89 -24.17
CA THR A 85 14.03 -11.71 -25.57
C THR A 85 15.04 -10.92 -26.41
N LYS A 86 16.24 -10.62 -25.86
CA LYS A 86 17.33 -9.91 -26.55
C LYS A 86 16.91 -8.58 -27.18
N ARG A 87 16.00 -7.85 -26.51
CA ARG A 87 15.55 -6.52 -26.96
C ARG A 87 16.65 -5.49 -26.73
N LYS A 88 17.00 -4.74 -27.78
CA LYS A 88 17.98 -3.65 -27.72
C LYS A 88 17.26 -2.34 -27.39
N ASN A 89 17.91 -1.48 -26.62
CA ASN A 89 17.42 -0.14 -26.24
C ASN A 89 16.02 -0.21 -25.59
N ALA A 90 15.84 -1.14 -24.64
CA ALA A 90 14.54 -1.45 -24.03
C ALA A 90 14.18 -0.51 -22.86
N LEU A 91 15.05 0.41 -22.44
CA LEU A 91 14.84 1.26 -21.27
C LEU A 91 13.48 1.97 -21.30
N GLY A 92 13.12 2.58 -22.43
CA GLY A 92 11.83 3.26 -22.58
C GLY A 92 10.63 2.31 -22.45
N GLU A 93 10.73 1.10 -23.03
CA GLU A 93 9.70 0.05 -22.91
C GLU A 93 9.60 -0.45 -21.46
N ASN A 94 10.73 -0.66 -20.78
CA ASN A 94 10.76 -1.12 -19.39
C ASN A 94 10.14 -0.10 -18.44
N VAL A 95 10.33 1.21 -18.66
CA VAL A 95 9.65 2.26 -17.90
C VAL A 95 8.13 2.22 -18.11
N ILE A 96 7.66 2.00 -19.33
CA ILE A 96 6.22 1.88 -19.61
C ILE A 96 5.63 0.62 -18.96
N ILE A 97 6.32 -0.53 -19.02
CA ILE A 97 5.91 -1.76 -18.32
C ILE A 97 5.77 -1.49 -16.82
N GLN A 98 6.80 -0.86 -16.23
CA GLN A 98 6.80 -0.52 -14.81
C GLN A 98 5.65 0.43 -14.46
N SER A 99 5.45 1.51 -15.23
CA SER A 99 4.43 2.51 -14.95
C SER A 99 3.00 1.95 -15.08
N ILE A 100 2.71 1.13 -16.09
CA ILE A 100 1.41 0.45 -16.24
C ILE A 100 1.22 -0.55 -15.10
N GLY A 101 2.23 -1.37 -14.81
CA GLY A 101 2.17 -2.38 -13.76
C GLY A 101 2.02 -1.79 -12.36
N ALA A 102 2.63 -0.64 -12.08
CA ALA A 102 2.53 0.05 -10.79
C ALA A 102 1.11 0.58 -10.47
N CYS A 103 0.17 0.57 -11.44
CA CYS A 103 -1.25 0.79 -11.14
C CYS A 103 -1.77 -0.22 -10.10
N SER A 104 -1.18 -1.41 -10.03
CA SER A 104 -1.58 -2.49 -9.13
C SER A 104 -1.60 -2.04 -7.66
N GLY A 105 -0.49 -1.58 -7.12
CA GLY A 105 -0.40 -1.13 -5.73
C GLY A 105 -1.34 0.04 -5.43
N ALA A 106 -1.41 1.00 -6.34
CA ALA A 106 -2.25 2.18 -6.21
C ALA A 106 -3.75 1.87 -6.11
N VAL A 107 -4.27 1.09 -7.05
CA VAL A 107 -5.70 0.74 -7.09
C VAL A 107 -6.06 -0.21 -5.95
N VAL A 108 -5.16 -1.16 -5.65
CA VAL A 108 -5.34 -2.08 -4.53
C VAL A 108 -5.46 -1.34 -3.22
N ALA A 109 -4.55 -0.42 -2.90
CA ALA A 109 -4.62 0.36 -1.67
C ALA A 109 -5.94 1.12 -1.54
N GLY A 110 -6.43 1.70 -2.64
CA GLY A 110 -7.74 2.35 -2.67
C GLY A 110 -8.90 1.39 -2.41
N GLY A 111 -8.90 0.24 -3.07
CA GLY A 111 -9.99 -0.73 -3.01
C GLY A 111 -10.07 -1.49 -1.69
N ILE A 112 -8.98 -2.14 -1.29
CA ILE A 112 -8.99 -3.09 -0.17
C ILE A 112 -9.03 -2.42 1.21
N PHE A 113 -8.69 -1.14 1.33
CA PHE A 113 -8.76 -0.46 2.62
C PHE A 113 -10.19 -0.10 3.02
N VAL A 114 -11.10 0.02 2.06
CA VAL A 114 -12.47 0.49 2.30
C VAL A 114 -13.51 -0.55 1.94
N MET A 115 -13.43 -1.12 0.74
CA MET A 115 -14.53 -1.88 0.17
C MET A 115 -14.84 -3.20 0.87
N PRO A 116 -13.91 -3.94 1.51
CA PRO A 116 -14.25 -5.12 2.28
C PRO A 116 -15.17 -4.82 3.46
N ALA A 117 -15.19 -3.57 3.97
CA ALA A 117 -16.14 -3.15 5.00
C ALA A 117 -17.61 -3.30 4.56
N ILE A 118 -17.88 -3.26 3.25
CA ILE A 118 -19.21 -3.50 2.69
C ILE A 118 -19.70 -4.91 3.07
N TYR A 119 -18.84 -5.91 2.90
CA TYR A 119 -19.14 -7.30 3.25
C TYR A 119 -19.18 -7.54 4.77
N MET A 120 -18.32 -6.84 5.53
CA MET A 120 -18.30 -6.91 7.00
C MET A 120 -19.59 -6.37 7.64
N LEU A 121 -20.20 -5.37 7.01
CA LEU A 121 -21.45 -4.75 7.44
C LEU A 121 -22.70 -5.39 6.80
N ASP A 122 -22.55 -6.55 6.16
CA ASP A 122 -23.61 -7.27 5.46
C ASP A 122 -24.35 -6.42 4.40
N LEU A 123 -23.64 -5.46 3.83
CA LEU A 123 -24.14 -4.64 2.74
C LEU A 123 -23.91 -5.34 1.41
N GLN A 124 -24.80 -5.11 0.45
CA GLN A 124 -24.68 -5.74 -0.87
C GLN A 124 -23.99 -4.82 -1.88
N ALA A 125 -22.84 -5.25 -2.38
CA ALA A 125 -22.24 -4.67 -3.54
C ALA A 125 -21.79 -5.78 -4.51
N ASP A 126 -22.17 -5.61 -5.75
CA ASP A 126 -21.76 -6.48 -6.85
C ASP A 126 -20.38 -6.07 -7.40
N PHE A 127 -19.82 -6.93 -8.26
CA PHE A 127 -18.56 -6.67 -8.94
C PHE A 127 -18.51 -5.28 -9.57
N PHE A 128 -19.59 -4.86 -10.25
CA PHE A 128 -19.60 -3.61 -11.00
C PHE A 128 -19.55 -2.38 -10.10
N LYS A 129 -20.20 -2.39 -8.93
CA LYS A 129 -20.13 -1.26 -7.98
C LYS A 129 -18.71 -1.05 -7.48
N ILE A 130 -18.03 -2.13 -7.13
CA ILE A 130 -16.64 -2.09 -6.65
C ILE A 130 -15.68 -1.69 -7.76
N PHE A 131 -15.81 -2.31 -8.93
CA PHE A 131 -15.00 -2.02 -10.10
C PHE A 131 -15.13 -0.56 -10.54
N ILE A 132 -16.37 -0.05 -10.69
CA ILE A 132 -16.62 1.32 -11.13
C ILE A 132 -16.08 2.32 -10.11
N ALA A 133 -16.30 2.11 -8.81
CA ALA A 133 -15.79 3.00 -7.79
C ALA A 133 -14.24 3.07 -7.81
N ALA A 134 -13.55 1.93 -7.90
CA ALA A 134 -12.11 1.88 -8.00
C ALA A 134 -11.58 2.49 -9.31
N ALA A 135 -12.21 2.20 -10.45
CA ALA A 135 -11.82 2.73 -11.73
C ALA A 135 -11.99 4.26 -11.80
N LEU A 136 -13.15 4.78 -11.38
CA LEU A 136 -13.42 6.22 -11.36
C LEU A 136 -12.47 6.96 -10.41
N GLY A 137 -12.22 6.40 -9.23
CA GLY A 137 -11.23 6.95 -8.30
C GLY A 137 -9.85 7.03 -8.92
N GLY A 138 -9.35 5.93 -9.50
CA GLY A 138 -8.05 5.91 -10.15
C GLY A 138 -7.92 6.90 -11.32
N VAL A 139 -8.96 7.01 -12.16
CA VAL A 139 -9.00 7.99 -13.26
C VAL A 139 -8.99 9.42 -12.73
N LEU A 140 -9.77 9.74 -11.69
CA LEU A 140 -9.74 11.07 -11.05
C LEU A 140 -8.36 11.37 -10.46
N GLY A 141 -7.71 10.40 -9.82
CA GLY A 141 -6.37 10.56 -9.27
C GLY A 141 -5.32 10.92 -10.32
N ILE A 142 -5.37 10.27 -11.49
CA ILE A 142 -4.50 10.61 -12.63
C ILE A 142 -4.79 12.03 -13.12
N LEU A 143 -6.05 12.35 -13.40
CA LEU A 143 -6.43 13.64 -13.97
C LEU A 143 -6.14 14.81 -13.02
N PHE A 144 -6.35 14.64 -11.72
CA PHE A 144 -6.08 15.68 -10.72
C PHE A 144 -4.59 15.85 -10.43
N LEU A 145 -3.77 14.82 -10.68
CA LEU A 145 -2.32 14.91 -10.46
C LEU A 145 -1.57 15.61 -11.61
N ILE A 146 -1.92 15.32 -12.88
CA ILE A 146 -1.15 15.80 -14.05
C ILE A 146 -0.86 17.30 -14.00
N PRO A 147 -1.79 18.21 -13.61
CA PRO A 147 -1.50 19.64 -13.50
C PRO A 147 -0.36 19.99 -12.54
N PHE A 148 -0.09 19.13 -11.55
CA PHE A 148 0.97 19.34 -10.55
C PHE A 148 2.29 18.65 -10.89
N ARG A 149 2.33 17.82 -11.97
CA ARG A 149 3.54 17.07 -12.36
C ARG A 149 4.75 17.97 -12.48
N LYS A 150 4.64 19.04 -13.24
CA LYS A 150 5.77 19.95 -13.49
C LYS A 150 6.35 20.49 -12.19
N TYR A 151 5.53 20.90 -11.26
CA TYR A 151 5.95 21.39 -9.96
C TYR A 151 6.73 20.33 -9.17
N PHE A 152 6.13 19.16 -8.91
CA PHE A 152 6.76 18.13 -8.07
C PHE A 152 7.99 17.51 -8.72
N VAL A 153 7.94 17.29 -10.03
CA VAL A 153 8.92 16.49 -10.75
C VAL A 153 10.08 17.32 -11.25
N LYS A 154 9.80 18.51 -11.83
CA LYS A 154 10.80 19.37 -12.48
C LYS A 154 11.20 20.56 -11.59
N ASP A 155 10.24 21.39 -11.16
CA ASP A 155 10.55 22.66 -10.48
C ASP A 155 11.13 22.43 -9.08
N MET A 156 10.79 21.30 -8.44
CA MET A 156 11.35 20.83 -7.17
C MET A 156 12.46 19.78 -7.36
N HIS A 157 13.20 19.83 -8.48
CA HIS A 157 14.32 18.93 -8.72
C HIS A 157 15.37 19.03 -7.61
N GLY A 158 15.79 17.89 -7.07
CA GLY A 158 16.76 17.79 -5.99
C GLY A 158 16.24 18.16 -4.59
N LYS A 159 15.11 18.86 -4.48
CA LYS A 159 14.51 19.23 -3.17
C LYS A 159 13.74 18.09 -2.52
N TYR A 160 13.14 17.24 -3.32
CA TYR A 160 12.41 16.06 -2.85
C TYR A 160 13.20 14.80 -3.14
N PRO A 161 13.43 13.92 -2.14
CA PRO A 161 14.26 12.72 -2.28
C PRO A 161 13.63 11.62 -3.15
N PHE A 162 12.29 11.53 -3.24
CA PHE A 162 11.59 10.48 -3.97
C PHE A 162 12.19 9.08 -3.76
N PRO A 163 12.21 8.53 -2.53
CA PRO A 163 13.02 7.35 -2.20
C PRO A 163 12.73 6.15 -3.10
N GLU A 164 11.46 5.87 -3.38
CA GLU A 164 11.05 4.76 -4.21
C GLU A 164 11.39 4.97 -5.69
N ALA A 165 11.14 6.18 -6.22
CA ALA A 165 11.51 6.52 -7.58
C ALA A 165 13.03 6.43 -7.80
N THR A 166 13.81 6.86 -6.81
CA THR A 166 15.28 6.76 -6.82
C THR A 166 15.71 5.29 -6.91
N ALA A 167 15.18 4.43 -6.06
CA ALA A 167 15.51 3.01 -6.06
C ALA A 167 15.11 2.34 -7.39
N THR A 168 13.90 2.57 -7.86
CA THR A 168 13.38 2.00 -9.12
C THR A 168 14.21 2.50 -10.33
N THR A 169 14.54 3.77 -10.36
CA THR A 169 15.39 4.35 -11.43
C THR A 169 16.77 3.70 -11.45
N GLN A 170 17.41 3.53 -10.29
CA GLN A 170 18.71 2.86 -10.20
C GLN A 170 18.65 1.41 -10.69
N VAL A 171 17.57 0.70 -10.38
CA VAL A 171 17.33 -0.66 -10.87
C VAL A 171 17.22 -0.67 -12.41
N LEU A 172 16.40 0.21 -12.99
CA LEU A 172 16.21 0.30 -14.44
C LEU A 172 17.52 0.62 -15.18
N VAL A 173 18.32 1.54 -14.65
CA VAL A 173 19.62 1.91 -15.22
C VAL A 173 20.63 0.76 -15.11
N SER A 174 20.72 0.12 -13.96
CA SER A 174 21.64 -1.02 -13.78
C SER A 174 21.24 -2.23 -14.64
N GLY A 175 19.95 -2.38 -14.93
CA GLY A 175 19.45 -3.41 -15.83
C GLY A 175 19.95 -3.28 -17.27
N GLU A 176 20.11 -2.08 -17.78
CA GLU A 176 20.67 -1.82 -19.12
C GLU A 176 22.17 -2.18 -19.20
N LYS A 177 22.89 -2.15 -18.08
CA LYS A 177 24.29 -2.56 -17.99
C LYS A 177 24.52 -4.08 -18.07
N GLY A 178 23.47 -4.89 -18.07
CA GLY A 178 23.54 -6.37 -18.12
C GLY A 178 23.18 -7.03 -16.80
N GLY A 179 22.10 -6.58 -16.15
CA GLY A 179 21.69 -6.95 -14.79
C GLY A 179 21.40 -8.42 -14.54
N SER A 180 22.23 -9.06 -13.71
CA SER A 180 21.94 -10.37 -13.10
C SER A 180 20.90 -10.28 -11.96
N GLN A 181 20.27 -9.13 -11.75
CA GLN A 181 19.40 -8.83 -10.59
C GLN A 181 18.05 -9.54 -10.62
N ALA A 182 17.56 -9.92 -11.81
CA ALA A 182 16.30 -10.67 -11.93
C ALA A 182 16.38 -12.07 -11.30
N LYS A 183 17.54 -12.73 -11.39
CA LYS A 183 17.72 -14.10 -10.89
C LYS A 183 17.54 -14.23 -9.37
N PRO A 184 18.16 -13.41 -8.50
CA PRO A 184 17.91 -13.43 -7.06
C PRO A 184 16.45 -13.17 -6.69
N LEU A 185 15.78 -12.22 -7.36
CA LEU A 185 14.37 -11.92 -7.16
C LEU A 185 13.48 -13.14 -7.48
N LEU A 186 13.67 -13.76 -8.65
CA LEU A 186 12.87 -14.92 -9.07
C LEU A 186 13.09 -16.13 -8.19
N ILE A 187 14.33 -16.42 -7.79
CA ILE A 187 14.65 -17.53 -6.88
C ILE A 187 14.00 -17.28 -5.52
N ALA A 188 14.14 -16.08 -4.97
CA ALA A 188 13.50 -15.72 -3.71
C ALA A 188 11.98 -15.78 -3.81
N GLY A 189 11.41 -15.32 -4.92
CA GLY A 189 9.98 -15.42 -5.19
C GLY A 189 9.48 -16.87 -5.22
N LEU A 190 10.24 -17.76 -5.82
CA LEU A 190 9.92 -19.19 -5.84
C LEU A 190 10.02 -19.80 -4.44
N ILE A 191 11.09 -19.54 -3.69
CA ILE A 191 11.29 -20.08 -2.34
C ILE A 191 10.23 -19.55 -1.38
N GLY A 192 10.04 -18.21 -1.30
CA GLY A 192 9.05 -17.59 -0.43
C GLY A 192 7.62 -17.97 -0.83
N GLY A 193 7.36 -18.04 -2.14
CA GLY A 193 6.06 -18.46 -2.66
C GLY A 193 5.73 -19.91 -2.32
N LEU A 194 6.66 -20.85 -2.52
CA LEU A 194 6.45 -22.25 -2.14
C LEU A 194 6.31 -22.43 -0.64
N TYR A 195 7.09 -21.67 0.15
CA TYR A 195 7.00 -21.68 1.61
C TYR A 195 5.58 -21.28 2.07
N ASP A 196 5.08 -20.13 1.64
CA ASP A 196 3.75 -19.64 2.01
C ASP A 196 2.63 -20.51 1.43
N PHE A 197 2.81 -21.06 0.21
CA PHE A 197 1.86 -21.96 -0.43
C PHE A 197 1.66 -23.27 0.33
N VAL A 198 2.74 -23.87 0.80
CA VAL A 198 2.71 -25.12 1.58
C VAL A 198 1.93 -24.93 2.88
N VAL A 199 2.12 -23.79 3.55
CA VAL A 199 1.37 -23.45 4.76
C VAL A 199 -0.11 -23.21 4.43
N ALA A 200 -0.38 -22.34 3.47
CA ALA A 200 -1.73 -21.89 3.17
C ALA A 200 -2.62 -22.99 2.55
N THR A 201 -2.01 -23.93 1.79
CA THR A 201 -2.75 -24.96 1.07
C THR A 201 -2.76 -26.29 1.81
N PHE A 202 -1.59 -26.76 2.26
CA PHE A 202 -1.44 -28.09 2.87
C PHE A 202 -1.38 -28.07 4.40
N GLY A 203 -1.19 -26.88 5.02
CA GLY A 203 -1.14 -26.76 6.46
C GLY A 203 -0.03 -27.58 7.12
N TRP A 204 1.14 -27.79 6.44
CA TRP A 204 2.22 -28.63 6.97
C TRP A 204 2.75 -28.16 8.32
N TRP A 205 2.65 -26.86 8.60
CA TRP A 205 2.91 -26.28 9.92
C TRP A 205 1.95 -25.12 10.17
N ASN A 206 1.83 -24.70 11.43
CA ASN A 206 0.95 -23.60 11.80
C ASN A 206 1.49 -22.27 11.27
N GLU A 207 0.63 -21.42 10.75
CA GLU A 207 1.02 -20.10 10.27
C GLU A 207 1.46 -19.15 11.40
N ASN A 208 0.95 -19.36 12.60
CA ASN A 208 1.21 -18.56 13.77
C ASN A 208 1.83 -19.40 14.88
N VAL A 209 2.89 -18.88 15.49
CA VAL A 209 3.50 -19.44 16.71
C VAL A 209 3.05 -18.60 17.89
N THR A 210 2.62 -19.25 18.97
CA THR A 210 2.13 -18.56 20.16
C THR A 210 2.92 -18.95 21.40
N SER A 211 2.98 -18.05 22.41
CA SER A 211 3.58 -18.38 23.71
C SER A 211 2.83 -19.48 24.44
N ARG A 212 1.58 -19.78 24.05
CA ARG A 212 0.77 -20.86 24.61
C ARG A 212 1.31 -22.27 24.31
N MET A 213 2.18 -22.39 23.28
CA MET A 213 2.86 -23.68 23.00
C MET A 213 3.75 -24.17 24.15
N ILE A 214 4.15 -23.28 25.05
CA ILE A 214 4.95 -23.61 26.22
C ILE A 214 3.98 -23.86 27.40
N GLY A 215 4.08 -24.98 28.11
CA GLY A 215 3.09 -25.44 29.09
C GLY A 215 2.70 -24.43 30.19
N PHE A 216 3.58 -23.49 30.55
CA PHE A 216 3.23 -22.39 31.47
C PHE A 216 2.68 -21.14 30.75
N GLY A 217 2.81 -21.06 29.44
CA GLY A 217 2.39 -19.89 28.64
C GLY A 217 0.87 -19.72 28.59
N GLU A 218 0.11 -20.81 28.57
CA GLU A 218 -1.34 -20.78 28.67
C GLU A 218 -1.80 -20.23 30.02
N THR A 219 -1.19 -20.70 31.11
CA THR A 219 -1.48 -20.19 32.47
C THR A 219 -1.16 -18.69 32.61
N ILE A 220 -0.10 -18.20 31.96
CA ILE A 220 0.22 -16.77 31.92
C ILE A 220 -0.84 -16.02 31.12
N ALA A 221 -1.20 -16.50 29.93
CA ALA A 221 -2.21 -15.87 29.08
C ALA A 221 -3.58 -15.76 29.79
N ASP A 222 -4.00 -16.81 30.52
CA ASP A 222 -5.26 -16.83 31.24
C ASP A 222 -5.26 -15.89 32.45
N LYS A 223 -4.21 -15.93 33.26
CA LYS A 223 -4.14 -15.15 34.50
C LYS A 223 -3.78 -13.69 34.30
N THR A 224 -2.86 -13.40 33.38
CA THR A 224 -2.30 -12.05 33.19
C THR A 224 -2.74 -11.40 31.89
N LYS A 225 -3.43 -12.13 31.02
CA LYS A 225 -3.80 -11.71 29.66
C LYS A 225 -2.60 -11.37 28.77
N LEU A 226 -1.38 -11.76 29.16
CA LEU A 226 -0.19 -11.57 28.36
C LEU A 226 -0.03 -12.73 27.37
N VAL A 227 0.03 -12.40 26.10
CA VAL A 227 0.22 -13.36 25.01
C VAL A 227 1.26 -12.81 24.03
N PHE A 228 2.16 -13.68 23.57
CA PHE A 228 3.06 -13.42 22.45
C PHE A 228 2.62 -14.27 21.26
N LYS A 229 2.54 -13.64 20.08
CA LYS A 229 2.20 -14.31 18.83
C LYS A 229 3.07 -13.78 17.70
N VAL A 230 3.49 -14.67 16.79
CA VAL A 230 4.25 -14.31 15.59
C VAL A 230 3.76 -15.10 14.39
N ASN A 231 3.45 -14.41 13.30
CA ASN A 231 3.20 -15.03 12.01
C ASN A 231 4.53 -15.38 11.33
N THR A 232 4.63 -16.57 10.79
CA THR A 232 5.87 -17.09 10.21
C THR A 232 5.92 -16.99 8.68
N GLY A 233 5.04 -16.20 8.07
CA GLY A 233 4.96 -16.04 6.62
C GLY A 233 6.18 -15.35 6.01
N ALA A 234 6.65 -15.89 4.87
CA ALA A 234 7.79 -15.32 4.14
C ALA A 234 7.50 -13.92 3.59
N ALA A 235 6.28 -13.68 3.10
CA ALA A 235 5.87 -12.38 2.59
C ALA A 235 5.89 -11.31 3.69
N VAL A 236 5.47 -11.62 4.91
CA VAL A 236 5.44 -10.69 6.04
C VAL A 236 6.86 -10.36 6.53
N LEU A 237 7.76 -11.36 6.57
CA LEU A 237 9.19 -11.16 6.85
C LEU A 237 9.83 -10.22 5.82
N GLY A 238 9.56 -10.44 4.53
CA GLY A 238 10.03 -9.59 3.44
C GLY A 238 9.54 -8.16 3.57
N LEU A 239 8.26 -7.97 3.89
CA LEU A 239 7.68 -6.64 4.14
C LEU A 239 8.41 -5.91 5.28
N GLY A 240 8.67 -6.59 6.39
CA GLY A 240 9.44 -6.04 7.52
C GLY A 240 10.85 -5.60 7.12
N TYR A 241 11.51 -6.37 6.26
CA TYR A 241 12.84 -6.02 5.74
C TYR A 241 12.80 -4.70 4.94
N ILE A 242 11.80 -4.52 4.08
CA ILE A 242 11.63 -3.30 3.27
C ILE A 242 11.26 -2.09 4.12
N VAL A 243 10.36 -2.26 5.09
CA VAL A 243 9.95 -1.20 6.03
C VAL A 243 11.13 -0.69 6.86
N GLY A 244 12.07 -1.57 7.18
CA GLY A 244 13.27 -1.24 7.95
C GLY A 244 13.03 -1.14 9.45
N LEU A 245 14.13 -1.25 10.23
CA LEU A 245 14.08 -1.38 11.69
C LEU A 245 13.35 -0.23 12.38
N LYS A 246 13.59 1.01 11.98
CA LYS A 246 13.03 2.20 12.66
C LYS A 246 11.50 2.18 12.68
N TYR A 247 10.88 2.04 11.50
CA TYR A 247 9.42 2.06 11.38
C TYR A 247 8.81 0.77 11.92
N ALA A 248 9.43 -0.38 11.65
CA ALA A 248 8.99 -1.67 12.19
C ALA A 248 8.99 -1.68 13.73
N ALA A 249 10.00 -1.07 14.37
CA ALA A 249 10.06 -0.95 15.82
C ALA A 249 8.95 -0.04 16.38
N ILE A 250 8.62 1.06 15.70
CA ILE A 250 7.54 1.96 16.11
C ILE A 250 6.18 1.27 15.98
N ILE A 251 5.93 0.55 14.88
CA ILE A 251 4.70 -0.24 14.70
C ILE A 251 4.61 -1.32 15.78
N CYS A 252 5.68 -2.06 16.01
CA CYS A 252 5.72 -3.10 17.03
C CYS A 252 5.52 -2.54 18.45
N ALA A 253 6.07 -1.35 18.75
CA ALA A 253 5.85 -0.67 20.02
C ALA A 253 4.37 -0.32 20.24
N GLY A 254 3.64 0.09 19.20
CA GLY A 254 2.19 0.28 19.26
C GLY A 254 1.44 -1.01 19.60
N SER A 255 1.84 -2.15 19.01
CA SER A 255 1.27 -3.47 19.36
C SER A 255 1.58 -3.87 20.80
N ILE A 256 2.83 -3.76 21.22
CA ILE A 256 3.24 -4.06 22.61
C ILE A 256 2.45 -3.21 23.59
N PHE A 257 2.27 -1.91 23.31
CA PHE A 257 1.47 -1.03 24.15
C PHE A 257 0.05 -1.55 24.35
N VAL A 258 -0.64 -1.95 23.28
CA VAL A 258 -2.02 -2.43 23.40
C VAL A 258 -2.06 -3.84 24.00
N TRP A 259 -1.28 -4.77 23.48
CA TRP A 259 -1.36 -6.18 23.87
C TRP A 259 -0.76 -6.49 25.23
N TRP A 260 0.27 -5.77 25.67
CA TRP A 260 0.97 -6.07 26.92
C TRP A 260 0.74 -5.04 28.03
N ILE A 261 0.13 -3.89 27.70
CA ILE A 261 -0.23 -2.90 28.72
C ILE A 261 -1.75 -2.72 28.79
N VAL A 262 -2.39 -2.34 27.66
CA VAL A 262 -3.82 -2.02 27.69
C VAL A 262 -4.70 -3.25 27.97
N VAL A 263 -4.48 -4.35 27.25
CA VAL A 263 -5.28 -5.58 27.41
C VAL A 263 -5.19 -6.14 28.84
N PRO A 264 -4.01 -6.34 29.44
CA PRO A 264 -3.89 -6.74 30.85
C PRO A 264 -4.49 -5.72 31.82
N ALA A 265 -4.26 -4.42 31.59
CA ALA A 265 -4.79 -3.37 32.44
C ALA A 265 -6.32 -3.34 32.46
N MET A 266 -6.96 -3.54 31.30
CA MET A 266 -8.42 -3.61 31.22
C MET A 266 -8.97 -4.80 32.00
N ALA A 267 -8.36 -5.96 31.88
CA ALA A 267 -8.78 -7.15 32.63
C ALA A 267 -8.57 -6.99 34.15
N LEU A 268 -7.53 -6.25 34.57
CA LEU A 268 -7.23 -5.98 35.97
C LEU A 268 -8.15 -4.92 36.60
N ILE A 269 -8.48 -3.87 35.83
CA ILE A 269 -9.27 -2.72 36.32
C ILE A 269 -10.77 -3.05 36.29
N PHE A 270 -11.23 -3.83 35.31
CA PHE A 270 -12.64 -4.14 35.07
C PHE A 270 -12.95 -5.64 35.08
N PRO A 271 -12.46 -6.44 36.07
CA PRO A 271 -12.53 -7.90 36.02
C PRO A 271 -13.97 -8.43 35.90
N ASP A 272 -14.88 -7.85 36.65
CA ASP A 272 -16.29 -8.31 36.80
C ASP A 272 -17.29 -7.42 36.02
N THR A 273 -16.77 -6.52 35.15
CA THR A 273 -17.63 -5.55 34.45
C THR A 273 -17.88 -6.02 33.03
N VAL A 274 -19.13 -5.92 32.57
CA VAL A 274 -19.53 -6.06 31.18
C VAL A 274 -19.54 -4.68 30.55
N LEU A 275 -18.59 -4.38 29.66
CA LEU A 275 -18.49 -3.11 28.95
C LEU A 275 -19.14 -3.25 27.56
N ASN A 276 -20.46 -3.10 27.49
CA ASN A 276 -21.26 -3.31 26.28
C ASN A 276 -22.07 -2.07 25.85
N GLN A 277 -21.71 -0.89 26.32
CA GLN A 277 -22.46 0.36 26.06
C GLN A 277 -22.61 0.68 24.56
N TRP A 278 -21.69 0.20 23.73
CA TRP A 278 -21.67 0.42 22.28
C TRP A 278 -21.89 -0.86 21.47
N ASP A 279 -21.81 -2.03 22.09
CA ASP A 279 -22.09 -3.32 21.46
C ASP A 279 -22.85 -4.23 22.44
N PRO A 280 -24.19 -4.25 22.36
CA PRO A 280 -25.02 -5.08 23.24
C PRO A 280 -24.79 -6.59 23.09
N SER A 281 -24.11 -7.04 22.02
CA SER A 281 -23.79 -8.47 21.81
C SER A 281 -22.71 -8.97 22.77
N VAL A 282 -21.93 -8.07 23.35
CA VAL A 282 -20.91 -8.40 24.34
C VAL A 282 -21.55 -8.65 25.68
N THR A 283 -21.63 -9.91 26.10
CA THR A 283 -22.25 -10.34 27.36
C THR A 283 -21.24 -10.83 28.40
N ALA A 284 -20.00 -11.11 28.00
CA ALA A 284 -18.96 -11.58 28.90
C ALA A 284 -18.34 -10.44 29.70
N THR A 285 -17.88 -10.72 30.93
CA THR A 285 -17.10 -9.77 31.72
C THR A 285 -15.68 -9.67 31.14
N VAL A 286 -15.06 -8.49 31.25
CA VAL A 286 -13.72 -8.25 30.69
C VAL A 286 -12.68 -9.23 31.24
N GLY A 287 -12.77 -9.59 32.52
CA GLY A 287 -11.87 -10.56 33.14
C GLY A 287 -12.03 -12.00 32.63
N SER A 288 -13.23 -12.37 32.18
CA SER A 288 -13.50 -13.71 31.60
C SER A 288 -13.12 -13.83 30.13
N MET A 289 -12.93 -12.71 29.43
CA MET A 289 -12.56 -12.69 28.01
C MET A 289 -11.14 -13.21 27.77
N SER A 290 -10.92 -13.77 26.58
CA SER A 290 -9.56 -14.03 26.08
C SER A 290 -8.81 -12.71 25.81
N PRO A 291 -7.48 -12.69 25.78
CA PRO A 291 -6.70 -11.52 25.37
C PRO A 291 -7.10 -11.00 23.99
N GLU A 292 -7.45 -11.91 23.08
CA GLU A 292 -7.89 -11.63 21.72
C GLU A 292 -9.24 -10.90 21.69
N ASP A 293 -10.19 -11.34 22.54
CA ASP A 293 -11.50 -10.69 22.64
C ASP A 293 -11.40 -9.29 23.23
N ILE A 294 -10.57 -9.11 24.28
CA ILE A 294 -10.31 -7.79 24.87
C ILE A 294 -9.67 -6.86 23.83
N PHE A 295 -8.71 -7.37 23.06
CA PHE A 295 -8.10 -6.61 21.97
C PHE A 295 -9.13 -6.21 20.92
N THR A 296 -9.96 -7.16 20.46
CA THR A 296 -10.93 -6.93 19.38
C THR A 296 -12.02 -5.96 19.81
N ASN A 297 -12.57 -6.13 21.01
CA ASN A 297 -13.68 -5.32 21.49
C ASN A 297 -13.25 -3.93 21.98
N TYR A 298 -12.04 -3.78 22.52
CA TYR A 298 -11.61 -2.54 23.17
C TYR A 298 -10.28 -2.00 22.64
N GLY A 299 -9.24 -2.84 22.57
CA GLY A 299 -7.88 -2.43 22.19
C GLY A 299 -7.81 -1.79 20.81
N ARG A 300 -8.49 -2.38 19.81
CA ARG A 300 -8.57 -1.84 18.44
C ARG A 300 -9.16 -0.43 18.39
N SER A 301 -10.10 -0.12 19.27
CA SER A 301 -10.76 1.19 19.30
C SER A 301 -9.79 2.33 19.61
N LEU A 302 -8.79 2.09 20.46
CA LEU A 302 -7.70 3.06 20.69
C LEU A 302 -6.91 3.32 19.40
N GLY A 303 -6.59 2.24 18.66
CA GLY A 303 -5.90 2.34 17.38
C GLY A 303 -6.68 3.15 16.33
N ILE A 304 -8.00 2.96 16.25
CA ILE A 304 -8.90 3.71 15.35
C ILE A 304 -8.82 5.20 15.65
N GLY A 305 -8.98 5.60 16.92
CA GLY A 305 -8.90 7.00 17.32
C GLY A 305 -7.53 7.63 17.03
N ALA A 306 -6.47 6.87 17.27
CA ALA A 306 -5.11 7.30 16.98
C ALA A 306 -4.84 7.46 15.47
N ILE A 307 -5.32 6.54 14.62
CA ILE A 307 -5.21 6.63 13.15
C ILE A 307 -5.97 7.85 12.64
N ALA A 308 -7.19 8.08 13.12
CA ALA A 308 -7.99 9.24 12.73
C ALA A 308 -7.28 10.56 13.06
N MET A 309 -6.77 10.70 14.28
CA MET A 309 -6.03 11.90 14.70
C MET A 309 -4.73 12.06 13.92
N ALA A 310 -3.97 10.99 13.67
CA ALA A 310 -2.76 11.05 12.87
C ALA A 310 -3.06 11.50 11.42
N GLY A 311 -4.21 11.11 10.87
CA GLY A 311 -4.72 11.62 9.57
C GLY A 311 -4.97 13.13 9.61
N ILE A 312 -5.67 13.64 10.64
CA ILE A 312 -5.91 15.08 10.83
C ILE A 312 -4.60 15.84 10.93
N ILE A 313 -3.67 15.37 11.76
CA ILE A 313 -2.34 15.98 11.92
C ILE A 313 -1.61 16.05 10.57
N GLY A 314 -1.68 14.98 9.77
CA GLY A 314 -1.08 14.93 8.43
C GLY A 314 -1.63 16.02 7.50
N ILE A 315 -2.94 16.20 7.48
CA ILE A 315 -3.61 17.25 6.67
C ILE A 315 -3.19 18.65 7.15
N VAL A 316 -3.24 18.90 8.46
CA VAL A 316 -2.87 20.20 9.04
C VAL A 316 -1.42 20.55 8.70
N LYS A 317 -0.49 19.60 8.83
CA LYS A 317 0.92 19.80 8.46
C LYS A 317 1.13 20.06 6.97
N SER A 318 0.30 19.46 6.12
CA SER A 318 0.37 19.61 4.66
C SER A 318 -0.38 20.85 4.15
N TRP A 319 -1.08 21.60 4.99
CA TRP A 319 -1.92 22.74 4.58
C TRP A 319 -1.19 23.80 3.77
N GLY A 320 0.04 24.15 4.17
CA GLY A 320 0.88 25.09 3.43
C GLY A 320 1.21 24.65 2.02
N ILE A 321 1.40 23.33 1.83
CA ILE A 321 1.71 22.71 0.55
C ILE A 321 0.47 22.67 -0.34
N ILE A 322 -0.69 22.32 0.23
CA ILE A 322 -1.98 22.37 -0.47
C ILE A 322 -2.23 23.77 -1.01
N LYS A 323 -2.05 24.79 -0.18
CA LYS A 323 -2.22 26.20 -0.58
C LYS A 323 -1.24 26.60 -1.70
N GLY A 324 0.02 26.18 -1.61
CA GLY A 324 1.04 26.42 -2.62
C GLY A 324 0.72 25.75 -3.95
N ALA A 325 0.30 24.50 -3.93
CA ALA A 325 -0.05 23.72 -5.12
C ALA A 325 -1.31 24.28 -5.84
N VAL A 326 -2.35 24.64 -5.08
CA VAL A 326 -3.55 25.30 -5.62
C VAL A 326 -3.21 26.64 -6.27
N SER A 327 -2.31 27.44 -5.63
CA SER A 327 -1.84 28.70 -6.19
C SER A 327 -1.10 28.53 -7.52
N LEU A 328 -0.27 27.49 -7.63
CA LEU A 328 0.47 27.15 -8.85
C LEU A 328 -0.43 26.68 -9.98
N ALA A 329 -1.37 25.77 -9.70
CA ALA A 329 -2.37 25.35 -10.68
C ALA A 329 -3.18 26.55 -11.21
N SER A 330 -3.57 27.47 -10.31
CA SER A 330 -4.26 28.71 -10.70
C SER A 330 -3.39 29.63 -11.59
N ARG A 331 -2.09 29.71 -11.36
CA ARG A 331 -1.16 30.48 -12.21
C ARG A 331 -0.95 29.85 -13.57
N GLU A 332 -0.79 28.54 -13.67
CA GLU A 332 -0.69 27.84 -14.96
C GLU A 332 -1.98 27.94 -15.78
N MET A 333 -3.13 27.90 -15.11
CA MET A 333 -4.44 28.14 -15.76
C MET A 333 -4.59 29.57 -16.29
N LYS A 334 -4.02 30.56 -15.60
CA LYS A 334 -4.06 31.97 -16.01
C LYS A 334 -2.95 32.39 -16.96
N GLY A 335 -1.89 31.59 -17.08
CA GLY A 335 -0.75 31.84 -17.95
C GLY A 335 -1.11 31.71 -19.41
N LYS A 336 -1.70 32.75 -19.98
CA LYS A 336 -1.81 32.94 -21.42
C LYS A 336 -0.39 33.14 -21.99
N GLY A 337 0.05 32.19 -22.83
CA GLY A 337 0.96 32.46 -23.91
C GLY A 337 2.34 32.99 -23.54
N ALA A 338 3.21 32.22 -22.94
CA ALA A 338 4.62 32.29 -23.30
C ALA A 338 4.74 31.63 -24.68
N GLY A 339 5.26 32.36 -25.66
CA GLY A 339 5.30 32.01 -27.06
C GLY A 339 5.72 30.56 -27.32
N GLN A 340 5.21 30.00 -28.41
CA GLN A 340 5.47 28.67 -28.92
C GLN A 340 6.98 28.37 -29.02
N LYS A 341 7.62 28.08 -27.88
CA LYS A 341 8.85 27.28 -27.88
C LYS A 341 8.40 25.84 -28.05
N GLU A 342 8.96 25.14 -29.00
CA GLU A 342 8.75 23.70 -29.19
C GLU A 342 8.93 23.01 -27.85
N VAL A 343 7.84 22.44 -27.33
CA VAL A 343 7.89 21.75 -26.04
C VAL A 343 8.67 20.46 -26.22
N LEU A 344 9.81 20.33 -25.56
CA LEU A 344 10.65 19.14 -25.61
C LEU A 344 9.83 17.88 -25.30
N ARG A 345 10.13 16.78 -25.97
CA ARG A 345 9.46 15.48 -25.79
C ARG A 345 9.32 15.11 -24.30
N THR A 346 10.35 15.32 -23.50
CA THR A 346 10.41 15.00 -22.06
C THR A 346 9.59 15.95 -21.17
N GLN A 347 8.95 16.96 -21.73
CA GLN A 347 8.08 17.90 -21.03
C GLN A 347 6.68 17.96 -21.62
N ARG A 348 6.35 17.03 -22.52
CA ARG A 348 5.06 16.99 -23.22
C ARG A 348 4.05 16.18 -22.42
N ASP A 349 3.14 16.86 -21.73
CA ASP A 349 2.02 16.29 -21.01
C ASP A 349 0.77 16.17 -21.90
N ILE A 350 -0.27 15.50 -21.40
CA ILE A 350 -1.62 15.59 -21.94
C ILE A 350 -2.08 17.04 -21.86
N SER A 351 -2.72 17.55 -22.94
CA SER A 351 -3.13 18.95 -22.97
C SER A 351 -4.13 19.27 -21.86
N PHE A 352 -4.01 20.46 -21.29
CA PHE A 352 -4.89 20.92 -20.20
C PHE A 352 -6.39 20.86 -20.59
N LYS A 353 -6.72 21.11 -21.87
CA LYS A 353 -8.10 20.98 -22.36
C LYS A 353 -8.63 19.56 -22.21
N VAL A 354 -7.81 18.55 -22.56
CA VAL A 354 -8.18 17.13 -22.43
C VAL A 354 -8.31 16.75 -20.95
N ILE A 355 -7.42 17.25 -20.09
CA ILE A 355 -7.50 17.01 -18.64
C ILE A 355 -8.78 17.62 -18.06
N ALA A 356 -9.09 18.86 -18.39
CA ALA A 356 -10.28 19.54 -17.90
C ALA A 356 -11.58 18.84 -18.36
N ILE A 357 -11.68 18.53 -19.66
CA ILE A 357 -12.83 17.80 -20.21
C ILE A 357 -12.91 16.40 -19.58
N GLY A 358 -11.80 15.68 -19.50
CA GLY A 358 -11.72 14.36 -18.88
C GLY A 358 -12.17 14.38 -17.41
N SER A 359 -11.74 15.38 -16.64
CA SER A 359 -12.17 15.57 -15.25
C SER A 359 -13.68 15.80 -15.13
N VAL A 360 -14.22 16.69 -15.95
CA VAL A 360 -15.67 16.96 -15.96
C VAL A 360 -16.46 15.71 -16.36
N VAL A 361 -16.04 15.02 -17.41
CA VAL A 361 -16.71 13.78 -17.88
C VAL A 361 -16.64 12.71 -16.79
N THR A 362 -15.47 12.51 -16.16
CA THR A 362 -15.33 11.52 -15.09
C THR A 362 -16.20 11.88 -13.88
N LEU A 363 -16.27 13.15 -13.48
CA LEU A 363 -17.16 13.60 -12.42
C LEU A 363 -18.64 13.41 -12.77
N LEU A 364 -19.04 13.62 -14.02
CA LEU A 364 -20.41 13.36 -14.48
C LEU A 364 -20.74 11.86 -14.46
N ILE A 365 -19.80 11.00 -14.88
CA ILE A 365 -19.97 9.54 -14.77
C ILE A 365 -20.04 9.12 -13.29
N THR A 366 -19.21 9.69 -12.43
CA THR A 366 -19.26 9.44 -10.98
C THR A 366 -20.59 9.90 -10.38
N TYR A 367 -21.11 11.05 -10.80
CA TYR A 367 -22.45 11.51 -10.42
C TYR A 367 -23.53 10.53 -10.85
N ALA A 368 -23.50 10.09 -12.10
CA ALA A 368 -24.45 9.10 -12.63
C ALA A 368 -24.36 7.77 -11.85
N PHE A 369 -23.14 7.33 -11.54
CA PHE A 369 -22.92 6.12 -10.72
C PHE A 369 -23.57 6.25 -9.34
N PHE A 370 -23.39 7.36 -8.64
CA PHE A 370 -24.04 7.58 -7.35
C PHE A 370 -25.55 7.73 -7.50
N PHE A 371 -26.03 8.49 -8.46
CA PHE A 371 -27.44 8.77 -8.66
C PHE A 371 -28.24 7.51 -8.99
N PHE A 372 -27.79 6.74 -10.00
CA PHE A 372 -28.49 5.53 -10.47
C PHE A 372 -28.14 4.27 -9.66
N GLY A 373 -26.87 4.11 -9.29
CA GLY A 373 -26.36 2.85 -8.74
C GLY A 373 -26.38 2.73 -7.21
N VAL A 374 -26.40 3.86 -6.49
CA VAL A 374 -26.19 3.87 -5.03
C VAL A 374 -27.29 4.58 -4.26
N MET A 375 -27.81 5.70 -4.77
CA MET A 375 -28.69 6.62 -4.03
C MET A 375 -30.15 6.62 -4.50
N ASN A 376 -30.58 5.56 -5.20
CA ASN A 376 -31.97 5.35 -5.61
C ASN A 376 -32.65 6.61 -6.20
N PHE A 377 -32.00 7.28 -7.16
CA PHE A 377 -32.49 8.46 -7.85
C PHE A 377 -32.68 9.72 -6.97
N ASN A 378 -32.02 9.78 -5.80
CA ASN A 378 -32.09 10.96 -4.96
C ASN A 378 -31.09 12.03 -5.41
N LEU A 379 -31.61 13.10 -6.00
CA LEU A 379 -30.82 14.20 -6.58
C LEU A 379 -29.98 14.92 -5.52
N LEU A 380 -30.54 15.18 -4.34
CA LEU A 380 -29.85 15.87 -3.26
C LEU A 380 -28.64 15.07 -2.77
N HIS A 381 -28.88 13.79 -2.45
CA HIS A 381 -27.80 12.92 -1.95
C HIS A 381 -26.68 12.75 -2.98
N ALA A 382 -27.02 12.51 -4.25
CA ALA A 382 -26.03 12.36 -5.32
C ALA A 382 -25.23 13.66 -5.57
N THR A 383 -25.89 14.82 -5.49
CA THR A 383 -25.20 16.11 -5.66
C THR A 383 -24.25 16.40 -4.50
N VAL A 384 -24.67 16.14 -3.27
CA VAL A 384 -23.80 16.30 -2.09
C VAL A 384 -22.62 15.32 -2.18
N ALA A 385 -22.86 14.07 -2.57
CA ALA A 385 -21.82 13.07 -2.70
C ALA A 385 -20.74 13.46 -3.72
N ILE A 386 -21.14 13.92 -4.92
CA ILE A 386 -20.17 14.30 -5.95
C ILE A 386 -19.35 15.53 -5.56
N ILE A 387 -19.96 16.50 -4.90
CA ILE A 387 -19.24 17.68 -4.39
C ILE A 387 -18.19 17.26 -3.36
N LEU A 388 -18.57 16.41 -2.41
CA LEU A 388 -17.63 15.89 -1.40
C LEU A 388 -16.49 15.11 -2.07
N VAL A 389 -16.81 14.17 -2.95
CA VAL A 389 -15.80 13.37 -3.66
C VAL A 389 -14.85 14.26 -4.44
N ALA A 390 -15.37 15.22 -5.23
CA ALA A 390 -14.55 16.10 -6.05
C ALA A 390 -13.59 16.96 -5.21
N VAL A 391 -14.11 17.59 -4.15
CA VAL A 391 -13.32 18.47 -3.28
C VAL A 391 -12.27 17.68 -2.51
N ILE A 392 -12.68 16.58 -1.86
CA ILE A 392 -11.77 15.80 -1.01
C ILE A 392 -10.71 15.08 -1.87
N ALA A 393 -11.10 14.47 -2.99
CA ALA A 393 -10.15 13.83 -3.88
C ALA A 393 -9.12 14.81 -4.44
N PHE A 394 -9.55 16.00 -4.88
CA PHE A 394 -8.62 17.03 -5.39
C PHE A 394 -7.62 17.49 -4.32
N LEU A 395 -8.08 17.77 -3.11
CA LEU A 395 -7.19 18.19 -2.02
C LEU A 395 -6.23 17.06 -1.62
N PHE A 396 -6.74 15.86 -1.48
CA PHE A 396 -5.94 14.74 -0.98
C PHE A 396 -4.97 14.18 -2.01
N THR A 397 -5.25 14.27 -3.31
CA THR A 397 -4.27 13.90 -4.35
C THR A 397 -3.00 14.74 -4.26
N THR A 398 -3.12 16.02 -3.96
CA THR A 398 -1.97 16.91 -3.77
C THR A 398 -1.17 16.54 -2.52
N VAL A 399 -1.85 16.25 -1.41
CA VAL A 399 -1.21 15.83 -0.16
C VAL A 399 -0.48 14.50 -0.32
N ALA A 400 -1.12 13.53 -1.00
CA ALA A 400 -0.54 12.23 -1.26
C ALA A 400 0.73 12.33 -2.13
N ALA A 401 0.69 13.11 -3.20
CA ALA A 401 1.84 13.35 -4.06
C ALA A 401 3.02 13.96 -3.30
N ASN A 402 2.75 14.93 -2.42
CA ASN A 402 3.79 15.54 -1.59
C ASN A 402 4.37 14.57 -0.55
N ALA A 403 3.51 13.79 0.12
CA ALA A 403 3.95 12.82 1.12
C ALA A 403 4.89 11.77 0.51
N ILE A 404 4.54 11.22 -0.66
CA ILE A 404 5.38 10.28 -1.38
C ILE A 404 6.69 10.93 -1.84
N ALA A 405 6.64 12.15 -2.35
CA ALA A 405 7.84 12.86 -2.80
C ALA A 405 8.88 13.03 -1.67
N ILE A 406 8.41 13.25 -0.43
CA ILE A 406 9.29 13.49 0.73
C ILE A 406 9.64 12.19 1.46
N VAL A 407 8.65 11.35 1.77
CA VAL A 407 8.79 10.22 2.69
C VAL A 407 8.85 8.88 1.96
N GLY A 408 8.33 8.81 0.73
CA GLY A 408 8.21 7.57 -0.03
C GLY A 408 7.06 6.67 0.44
N SER A 409 6.18 7.14 1.31
CA SER A 409 5.00 6.40 1.77
C SER A 409 3.73 7.21 1.58
N ASN A 410 2.67 6.52 1.17
CA ASN A 410 1.37 7.15 0.94
C ASN A 410 0.51 7.09 2.23
N PRO A 411 0.03 8.22 2.78
CA PRO A 411 -0.77 8.26 4.00
C PRO A 411 -2.24 7.85 3.77
N VAL A 412 -2.48 6.82 2.98
CA VAL A 412 -3.80 6.40 2.49
C VAL A 412 -4.77 6.12 3.64
N SER A 413 -4.37 5.33 4.65
CA SER A 413 -5.26 4.87 5.72
C SER A 413 -5.87 6.03 6.51
N GLY A 414 -5.05 6.98 6.96
CA GLY A 414 -5.51 8.12 7.76
C GLY A 414 -6.41 9.08 6.96
N MET A 415 -6.02 9.38 5.72
CA MET A 415 -6.79 10.28 4.86
C MET A 415 -8.12 9.65 4.42
N THR A 416 -8.14 8.34 4.22
CA THR A 416 -9.37 7.61 3.91
C THR A 416 -10.33 7.60 5.08
N LEU A 417 -9.84 7.34 6.30
CA LEU A 417 -10.67 7.37 7.49
C LEU A 417 -11.30 8.75 7.70
N MET A 418 -10.52 9.83 7.48
CA MET A 418 -11.05 11.20 7.49
C MET A 418 -12.13 11.42 6.43
N THR A 419 -11.92 10.92 5.21
CA THR A 419 -12.93 11.00 4.15
C THR A 419 -14.22 10.33 4.58
N LEU A 420 -14.14 9.14 5.17
CA LEU A 420 -15.31 8.40 5.63
C LEU A 420 -16.04 9.11 6.77
N ILE A 421 -15.32 9.68 7.72
CA ILE A 421 -15.92 10.48 8.80
C ILE A 421 -16.65 11.70 8.22
N LEU A 422 -15.99 12.47 7.36
CA LEU A 422 -16.58 13.66 6.74
C LEU A 422 -17.80 13.29 5.88
N ALA A 423 -17.66 12.27 5.02
CA ALA A 423 -18.75 11.79 4.19
C ALA A 423 -19.95 11.34 5.03
N SER A 424 -19.69 10.54 6.09
CA SER A 424 -20.74 10.05 6.97
C SER A 424 -21.48 11.17 7.69
N VAL A 425 -20.76 12.12 8.29
CA VAL A 425 -21.36 13.25 9.00
C VAL A 425 -22.21 14.09 8.06
N VAL A 426 -21.71 14.43 6.88
CA VAL A 426 -22.45 15.25 5.92
C VAL A 426 -23.65 14.49 5.34
N MET A 427 -23.49 13.20 5.00
CA MET A 427 -24.61 12.41 4.47
C MET A 427 -25.71 12.22 5.51
N VAL A 428 -25.37 12.02 6.78
CA VAL A 428 -26.33 11.98 7.88
C VAL A 428 -27.06 13.33 8.04
N ALA A 429 -26.36 14.44 7.90
CA ALA A 429 -26.94 15.77 7.99
C ALA A 429 -27.98 16.05 6.87
N VAL A 430 -27.79 15.47 5.69
CA VAL A 430 -28.76 15.54 4.58
C VAL A 430 -29.80 14.43 4.59
N GLY A 431 -29.85 13.62 5.67
CA GLY A 431 -30.88 12.61 5.91
C GLY A 431 -30.59 11.22 5.37
N LEU A 432 -29.39 10.94 4.83
CA LEU A 432 -29.01 9.59 4.37
C LEU A 432 -28.35 8.81 5.51
N LYS A 433 -29.07 7.83 6.06
CA LYS A 433 -28.68 7.02 7.22
C LYS A 433 -28.85 5.52 6.95
N GLY A 434 -28.41 4.69 7.89
CA GLY A 434 -28.57 3.24 7.85
C GLY A 434 -27.76 2.58 6.73
N ASN A 435 -28.19 1.41 6.28
CA ASN A 435 -27.45 0.60 5.29
C ASN A 435 -27.18 1.34 3.97
N ALA A 436 -28.16 2.11 3.47
CA ALA A 436 -27.97 2.90 2.26
C ALA A 436 -26.93 4.00 2.46
N GLY A 437 -26.91 4.65 3.62
CA GLY A 437 -25.90 5.65 3.96
C GLY A 437 -24.52 5.03 4.13
N MET A 438 -24.41 3.89 4.81
CA MET A 438 -23.15 3.16 4.98
C MET A 438 -22.54 2.75 3.63
N LEU A 439 -23.35 2.16 2.74
CA LEU A 439 -22.92 1.79 1.39
C LEU A 439 -22.46 3.00 0.58
N ALA A 440 -23.21 4.08 0.62
CA ALA A 440 -22.86 5.31 -0.08
C ALA A 440 -21.55 5.89 0.42
N ALA A 441 -21.36 6.00 1.74
CA ALA A 441 -20.13 6.52 2.34
C ALA A 441 -18.92 5.64 2.00
N LEU A 442 -19.05 4.30 2.05
CA LEU A 442 -17.98 3.36 1.70
C LEU A 442 -17.58 3.48 0.23
N LEU A 443 -18.55 3.57 -0.68
CA LEU A 443 -18.24 3.74 -2.10
C LEU A 443 -17.63 5.12 -2.39
N MET A 444 -18.10 6.20 -1.75
CA MET A 444 -17.45 7.52 -1.81
C MET A 444 -16.01 7.44 -1.29
N GLY A 445 -15.82 6.83 -0.14
CA GLY A 445 -14.49 6.58 0.43
C GLY A 445 -13.59 5.78 -0.48
N GLY A 446 -14.12 4.76 -1.14
CA GLY A 446 -13.40 3.93 -2.12
C GLY A 446 -12.94 4.74 -3.34
N VAL A 447 -13.80 5.61 -3.89
CA VAL A 447 -13.43 6.52 -4.99
C VAL A 447 -12.32 7.48 -4.56
N VAL A 448 -12.47 8.15 -3.42
CA VAL A 448 -11.48 9.11 -2.92
C VAL A 448 -10.17 8.41 -2.55
N CYS A 449 -10.24 7.26 -1.87
CA CYS A 449 -9.07 6.49 -1.47
C CYS A 449 -8.25 6.04 -2.69
N THR A 450 -8.91 5.55 -3.73
CA THR A 450 -8.24 5.15 -4.96
C THR A 450 -7.65 6.36 -5.69
N ALA A 451 -8.33 7.52 -5.67
CA ALA A 451 -7.82 8.74 -6.29
C ALA A 451 -6.52 9.22 -5.63
N LEU A 452 -6.50 9.31 -4.30
CA LEU A 452 -5.31 9.76 -3.57
C LEU A 452 -4.16 8.76 -3.67
N SER A 453 -4.46 7.46 -3.63
CA SER A 453 -3.45 6.42 -3.77
C SER A 453 -2.84 6.41 -5.17
N MET A 454 -3.67 6.54 -6.20
CA MET A 454 -3.22 6.64 -7.59
C MET A 454 -2.34 7.87 -7.81
N ALA A 455 -2.71 9.03 -7.28
CA ALA A 455 -1.91 10.23 -7.43
C ALA A 455 -0.53 10.08 -6.77
N GLY A 456 -0.47 9.49 -5.58
CA GLY A 456 0.78 9.23 -4.89
C GLY A 456 1.71 8.28 -5.65
N SER A 457 1.20 7.15 -6.13
CA SER A 457 1.99 6.20 -6.93
C SER A 457 2.40 6.80 -8.27
N PHE A 458 1.50 7.51 -8.94
CA PHE A 458 1.75 8.03 -10.27
C PHE A 458 2.80 9.16 -10.30
N ILE A 459 2.89 10.01 -9.27
CA ILE A 459 3.95 11.02 -9.21
C ILE A 459 5.34 10.38 -9.11
N THR A 460 5.45 9.22 -8.49
CA THR A 460 6.67 8.40 -8.44
C THR A 460 7.07 7.93 -9.84
N ASP A 461 6.13 7.38 -10.61
CA ASP A 461 6.39 6.93 -11.99
C ASP A 461 6.81 8.09 -12.90
N LEU A 462 6.16 9.24 -12.77
CA LEU A 462 6.50 10.44 -13.54
C LEU A 462 7.89 10.99 -13.18
N LYS A 463 8.32 10.82 -11.92
CA LYS A 463 9.69 11.17 -11.50
C LYS A 463 10.72 10.21 -12.08
N ILE A 464 10.43 8.90 -12.09
CA ILE A 464 11.26 7.90 -12.79
C ILE A 464 11.40 8.28 -14.27
N GLY A 465 10.27 8.56 -14.92
CA GLY A 465 10.24 8.99 -16.31
C GLY A 465 11.03 10.26 -16.59
N TYR A 466 11.00 11.22 -15.68
CA TYR A 466 11.77 12.46 -15.78
C TYR A 466 13.28 12.19 -15.72
N TRP A 467 13.74 11.39 -14.77
CA TRP A 467 15.17 11.06 -14.65
C TRP A 467 15.69 10.24 -15.84
N LEU A 468 14.88 9.34 -16.37
CA LEU A 468 15.28 8.49 -17.49
C LEU A 468 15.01 9.15 -18.85
N GLY A 469 14.15 10.16 -18.92
CA GLY A 469 13.84 10.90 -20.14
C GLY A 469 12.72 10.29 -20.98
N THR A 470 11.73 9.62 -20.37
CA THR A 470 10.53 9.17 -21.08
C THR A 470 9.60 10.34 -21.43
N THR A 471 8.64 10.09 -22.30
CA THR A 471 7.60 11.05 -22.68
C THR A 471 6.45 11.01 -21.67
N PRO A 472 6.24 12.05 -20.83
CA PRO A 472 5.21 12.04 -19.82
C PRO A 472 3.82 11.73 -20.38
N LYS A 473 3.44 12.32 -21.50
CA LYS A 473 2.16 12.07 -22.19
C LYS A 473 1.91 10.58 -22.44
N LYS A 474 2.95 9.79 -22.75
CA LYS A 474 2.82 8.36 -22.98
C LYS A 474 2.56 7.61 -21.67
N GLN A 475 3.30 7.92 -20.61
CA GLN A 475 3.04 7.35 -19.28
C GLN A 475 1.62 7.71 -18.81
N GLU A 476 1.24 8.97 -18.90
CA GLU A 476 -0.09 9.47 -18.52
C GLU A 476 -1.21 8.74 -19.26
N THR A 477 -1.08 8.59 -20.59
CA THR A 477 -2.13 7.95 -21.41
C THR A 477 -2.31 6.48 -21.06
N PHE A 478 -1.22 5.73 -20.94
CA PHE A 478 -1.29 4.29 -20.69
C PHE A 478 -1.52 3.94 -19.20
N LYS A 479 -1.34 4.92 -18.30
CA LYS A 479 -1.74 4.79 -16.89
C LYS A 479 -3.23 4.54 -16.72
N PHE A 480 -4.09 5.17 -17.53
CA PHE A 480 -5.53 4.92 -17.52
C PHE A 480 -5.87 3.46 -17.82
N LEU A 481 -5.20 2.86 -18.81
CA LEU A 481 -5.45 1.46 -19.17
C LEU A 481 -5.05 0.50 -18.03
N GLY A 482 -3.88 0.71 -17.43
CA GLY A 482 -3.43 -0.05 -16.27
C GLY A 482 -4.38 0.09 -15.08
N THR A 483 -4.90 1.28 -14.84
CA THR A 483 -5.87 1.57 -13.78
C THR A 483 -7.16 0.78 -13.93
N ILE A 484 -7.74 0.75 -15.14
CA ILE A 484 -8.99 0.02 -15.41
C ILE A 484 -8.79 -1.48 -15.22
N VAL A 485 -7.69 -2.03 -15.75
CA VAL A 485 -7.36 -3.46 -15.61
C VAL A 485 -7.09 -3.82 -14.14
N SER A 486 -6.36 -3.00 -13.41
CA SER A 486 -6.13 -3.20 -11.98
C SER A 486 -7.44 -3.13 -11.18
N ALA A 487 -8.34 -2.20 -11.48
CA ALA A 487 -9.64 -2.07 -10.82
C ALA A 487 -10.51 -3.32 -11.02
N ALA A 488 -10.54 -3.86 -12.23
CA ALA A 488 -11.26 -5.10 -12.52
C ALA A 488 -10.65 -6.30 -11.76
N THR A 489 -9.32 -6.38 -11.74
CA THR A 489 -8.61 -7.45 -11.02
C THR A 489 -8.86 -7.38 -9.51
N VAL A 490 -8.77 -6.19 -8.92
CA VAL A 490 -9.01 -5.98 -7.48
C VAL A 490 -10.44 -6.36 -7.11
N ALA A 491 -11.44 -5.92 -7.90
CA ALA A 491 -12.84 -6.28 -7.66
C ALA A 491 -13.05 -7.79 -7.72
N GLY A 492 -12.50 -8.48 -8.72
CA GLY A 492 -12.61 -9.93 -8.87
C GLY A 492 -11.90 -10.70 -7.74
N VAL A 493 -10.68 -10.32 -7.41
CA VAL A 493 -9.91 -10.97 -6.33
C VAL A 493 -10.56 -10.75 -4.97
N MET A 494 -11.09 -9.55 -4.70
CA MET A 494 -11.76 -9.27 -3.45
C MET A 494 -13.03 -10.11 -3.28
N MET A 495 -13.82 -10.29 -4.34
CA MET A 495 -14.99 -11.17 -4.31
C MET A 495 -14.57 -12.64 -4.09
N LEU A 496 -13.55 -13.11 -4.82
CA LEU A 496 -13.00 -14.46 -4.63
C LEU A 496 -12.57 -14.69 -3.19
N LEU A 497 -11.84 -13.74 -2.60
CA LEU A 497 -11.35 -13.86 -1.23
C LEU A 497 -12.47 -13.77 -0.20
N ASN A 498 -13.52 -12.98 -0.46
CA ASN A 498 -14.71 -12.94 0.38
C ASN A 498 -15.47 -14.28 0.37
N GLU A 499 -15.66 -14.88 -0.80
CA GLU A 499 -16.31 -16.18 -0.95
C GLU A 499 -15.50 -17.32 -0.31
N THR A 500 -14.15 -17.24 -0.41
CA THR A 500 -13.26 -18.31 0.06
C THR A 500 -13.00 -18.25 1.57
N TYR A 501 -12.75 -17.06 2.11
CA TYR A 501 -12.31 -16.88 3.50
C TYR A 501 -13.30 -16.06 4.33
N GLY A 502 -14.08 -15.16 3.70
CA GLY A 502 -14.78 -14.08 4.35
C GLY A 502 -13.83 -13.03 4.95
N PHE A 503 -14.41 -11.87 5.33
CA PHE A 503 -13.62 -10.80 5.97
C PHE A 503 -13.94 -10.61 7.45
N LYS A 504 -14.83 -11.41 8.01
CA LYS A 504 -15.21 -11.36 9.44
C LYS A 504 -14.32 -12.25 10.33
N GLY A 505 -13.65 -13.25 9.73
CA GLY A 505 -12.81 -14.22 10.42
C GLY A 505 -11.32 -13.83 10.47
N ASP A 506 -10.53 -14.67 11.14
CA ASP A 506 -9.08 -14.44 11.34
C ASP A 506 -8.24 -14.82 10.12
N ALA A 507 -8.79 -15.58 9.16
CA ALA A 507 -8.06 -16.06 7.98
C ALA A 507 -7.60 -14.90 7.08
N LEU A 508 -8.45 -13.88 6.91
CA LEU A 508 -8.10 -12.60 6.27
C LEU A 508 -8.56 -11.47 7.20
N ALA A 509 -7.63 -10.97 7.99
CA ALA A 509 -7.93 -10.00 9.03
C ALA A 509 -8.47 -8.65 8.49
N ALA A 510 -8.19 -8.30 7.24
CA ALA A 510 -8.57 -7.05 6.58
C ALA A 510 -8.58 -5.82 7.51
N PRO A 511 -7.47 -5.55 8.23
CA PRO A 511 -7.50 -4.67 9.39
C PRO A 511 -7.97 -3.25 9.05
N GLN A 512 -7.57 -2.71 7.90
CA GLN A 512 -7.97 -1.36 7.49
C GLN A 512 -9.49 -1.26 7.27
N ALA A 513 -10.08 -2.26 6.60
CA ALA A 513 -11.52 -2.28 6.36
C ALA A 513 -12.34 -2.45 7.67
N HIS A 514 -11.82 -3.21 8.63
CA HIS A 514 -12.41 -3.27 9.98
C HIS A 514 -12.42 -1.91 10.67
N ALA A 515 -11.32 -1.13 10.56
CA ALA A 515 -11.29 0.23 11.11
C ALA A 515 -12.34 1.12 10.44
N MET A 516 -12.50 1.01 9.12
CA MET A 516 -13.50 1.78 8.37
C MET A 516 -14.93 1.39 8.77
N ALA A 517 -15.22 0.10 8.85
CA ALA A 517 -16.52 -0.41 9.29
C ALA A 517 -16.85 0.04 10.73
N ALA A 518 -15.89 -0.05 11.64
CA ALA A 518 -16.07 0.33 13.04
C ALA A 518 -16.35 1.82 13.25
N VAL A 519 -15.95 2.68 12.31
CA VAL A 519 -16.25 4.12 12.35
C VAL A 519 -17.58 4.44 11.67
N ILE A 520 -17.85 3.82 10.51
CA ILE A 520 -19.05 4.12 9.73
C ILE A 520 -20.31 3.60 10.41
N ALA A 521 -20.29 2.38 10.93
CA ALA A 521 -21.47 1.76 11.51
C ALA A 521 -22.11 2.63 12.61
N PRO A 522 -21.41 3.10 13.65
CA PRO A 522 -22.00 3.97 14.65
C PRO A 522 -22.46 5.33 14.13
N LEU A 523 -21.70 5.93 13.21
CA LEU A 523 -22.04 7.24 12.67
C LEU A 523 -23.36 7.21 11.85
N MET A 524 -23.60 6.10 11.14
CA MET A 524 -24.73 5.99 10.21
C MET A 524 -25.93 5.26 10.78
N SER A 525 -25.75 4.30 11.70
CA SER A 525 -26.84 3.53 12.29
C SER A 525 -27.46 4.20 13.52
N GLY A 526 -26.79 5.20 14.10
CA GLY A 526 -27.18 5.81 15.37
C GLY A 526 -26.92 4.92 16.59
N GLN A 527 -26.23 3.79 16.41
CA GLN A 527 -25.73 2.96 17.52
C GLN A 527 -24.58 3.67 18.22
N GLY A 528 -24.38 3.39 19.50
CA GLY A 528 -23.26 3.95 20.26
C GLY A 528 -21.90 3.54 19.66
N ALA A 529 -20.88 4.37 19.86
CA ALA A 529 -19.49 4.04 19.55
C ALA A 529 -18.64 4.24 20.80
N PRO A 530 -17.49 3.57 20.89
CA PRO A 530 -16.56 3.75 22.01
C PRO A 530 -15.81 5.08 21.92
N TRP A 531 -16.54 6.20 21.91
CA TRP A 531 -15.98 7.56 21.73
C TRP A 531 -14.89 7.89 22.74
N ILE A 532 -14.99 7.37 23.98
CA ILE A 532 -13.97 7.54 25.01
C ILE A 532 -12.66 6.88 24.56
N LEU A 533 -12.72 5.63 24.06
CA LEU A 533 -11.54 4.93 23.58
C LEU A 533 -10.95 5.60 22.33
N TYR A 534 -11.80 6.07 21.41
CA TYR A 534 -11.36 6.86 20.26
C TYR A 534 -10.68 8.16 20.70
N GLY A 535 -11.24 8.86 21.72
CA GLY A 535 -10.66 10.06 22.29
C GLY A 535 -9.30 9.82 22.95
N ILE A 536 -9.15 8.76 23.72
CA ILE A 536 -7.87 8.35 24.33
C ILE A 536 -6.84 8.03 23.23
N GLY A 537 -7.22 7.28 22.20
CA GLY A 537 -6.36 6.99 21.06
C GLY A 537 -5.91 8.27 20.33
N ALA A 538 -6.83 9.20 20.11
CA ALA A 538 -6.53 10.50 19.51
C ALA A 538 -5.53 11.31 20.36
N LEU A 539 -5.70 11.31 21.69
CA LEU A 539 -4.78 11.98 22.62
C LEU A 539 -3.38 11.35 22.56
N ILE A 540 -3.28 10.02 22.51
CA ILE A 540 -2.01 9.30 22.34
C ILE A 540 -1.32 9.77 21.05
N ALA A 541 -2.03 9.84 19.93
CA ALA A 541 -1.46 10.32 18.66
C ALA A 541 -0.94 11.75 18.73
N LEU A 542 -1.66 12.65 19.43
CA LEU A 542 -1.21 14.02 19.67
C LEU A 542 0.08 14.09 20.51
N ILE A 543 0.17 13.29 21.55
CA ILE A 543 1.36 13.20 22.40
C ILE A 543 2.55 12.69 21.58
N LEU A 544 2.37 11.62 20.81
CA LEU A 544 3.41 11.05 19.96
C LEU A 544 3.91 12.06 18.92
N ASP A 545 3.00 12.81 18.32
CA ASP A 545 3.38 13.86 17.37
C ASP A 545 4.20 14.97 18.02
N ARG A 546 3.84 15.40 19.23
CA ARG A 546 4.62 16.36 20.01
C ARG A 546 6.01 15.82 20.38
N CYS A 547 6.13 14.51 20.61
CA CYS A 547 7.40 13.81 20.83
C CYS A 547 8.17 13.51 19.52
N LYS A 548 7.69 13.96 18.36
CA LYS A 548 8.29 13.71 17.03
C LYS A 548 8.38 12.22 16.67
N VAL A 549 7.52 11.39 17.25
CA VAL A 549 7.35 9.99 16.87
C VAL A 549 6.30 9.92 15.75
N PRO A 550 6.53 9.15 14.68
CA PRO A 550 5.54 8.95 13.63
C PRO A 550 4.23 8.35 14.18
N ALA A 551 3.26 9.22 14.52
CA ALA A 551 2.02 8.82 15.18
C ALA A 551 1.22 7.79 14.40
N LEU A 552 1.17 7.90 13.06
CA LEU A 552 0.47 6.95 12.21
C LEU A 552 1.07 5.53 12.29
N ALA A 553 2.41 5.41 12.31
CA ALA A 553 3.06 4.10 12.40
C ALA A 553 2.77 3.41 13.75
N PHE A 554 2.83 4.16 14.85
CA PHE A 554 2.46 3.66 16.18
C PHE A 554 0.98 3.27 16.25
N ALA A 555 0.09 4.11 15.71
CA ALA A 555 -1.36 3.88 15.68
C ALA A 555 -1.73 2.62 14.87
N LEU A 556 -1.06 2.38 13.74
CA LEU A 556 -1.20 1.14 12.97
C LEU A 556 -0.80 -0.07 13.82
N GLY A 557 0.27 0.04 14.59
CA GLY A 557 0.68 -0.99 15.53
C GLY A 557 -0.35 -1.28 16.60
N MET A 558 -1.01 -0.25 17.14
CA MET A 558 -2.10 -0.39 18.12
C MET A 558 -3.32 -1.13 17.54
N PHE A 559 -3.54 -1.00 16.25
CA PHE A 559 -4.73 -1.50 15.58
C PHE A 559 -4.55 -2.89 14.95
N ILE A 560 -3.39 -3.15 14.33
CA ILE A 560 -3.06 -4.42 13.68
C ILE A 560 -2.74 -5.47 14.73
N PRO A 561 -3.24 -6.73 14.59
CA PRO A 561 -2.93 -7.80 15.53
C PRO A 561 -1.42 -8.04 15.69
N ILE A 562 -0.98 -8.33 16.92
CA ILE A 562 0.44 -8.45 17.28
C ILE A 562 1.19 -9.49 16.43
N GLN A 563 0.54 -10.60 16.05
CA GLN A 563 1.15 -11.65 15.23
C GLN A 563 1.64 -11.15 13.87
N LEU A 564 1.08 -10.08 13.34
CA LEU A 564 1.49 -9.49 12.06
C LEU A 564 2.59 -8.42 12.23
N ASN A 565 2.67 -7.79 13.41
CA ASN A 565 3.64 -6.72 13.68
C ASN A 565 5.00 -7.25 14.18
N ILE A 566 5.03 -8.38 14.89
CA ILE A 566 6.28 -8.99 15.34
C ILE A 566 7.19 -9.41 14.16
N PRO A 567 6.69 -10.10 13.10
CA PRO A 567 7.56 -10.43 11.96
C PRO A 567 8.03 -9.20 11.18
N LEU A 568 7.29 -8.08 11.20
CA LEU A 568 7.81 -6.82 10.66
C LEU A 568 9.06 -6.36 11.41
N LEU A 569 9.05 -6.46 12.75
CA LEU A 569 10.23 -6.14 13.57
C LEU A 569 11.39 -7.08 13.27
N VAL A 570 11.12 -8.39 13.12
CA VAL A 570 12.14 -9.38 12.75
C VAL A 570 12.76 -9.05 11.39
N GLY A 571 11.94 -8.73 10.39
CA GLY A 571 12.42 -8.30 9.07
C GLY A 571 13.22 -7.01 9.11
N GLY A 572 12.78 -6.03 9.89
CA GLY A 572 13.50 -4.77 10.11
C GLY A 572 14.85 -4.97 10.82
N ALA A 573 14.90 -5.84 11.84
CA ALA A 573 16.14 -6.22 12.51
C ALA A 573 17.10 -6.95 11.55
N LEU A 574 16.55 -7.77 10.65
CA LEU A 574 17.30 -8.46 9.61
C LEU A 574 17.94 -7.46 8.62
N ASN A 575 17.20 -6.41 8.22
CA ASN A 575 17.72 -5.33 7.39
C ASN A 575 18.92 -4.63 8.06
N TRP A 576 18.76 -4.25 9.32
CA TRP A 576 19.83 -3.64 10.11
C TRP A 576 21.03 -4.58 10.24
N TYR A 577 20.79 -5.85 10.57
CA TYR A 577 21.84 -6.86 10.71
C TYR A 577 22.65 -7.03 9.40
N VAL A 578 21.96 -7.16 8.26
CA VAL A 578 22.59 -7.31 6.93
C VAL A 578 23.41 -6.07 6.57
N GLY A 579 22.91 -4.87 6.89
CA GLY A 579 23.56 -3.60 6.61
C GLY A 579 24.74 -3.23 7.53
N SER A 580 24.93 -3.97 8.64
CA SER A 580 25.97 -3.67 9.64
C SER A 580 27.10 -4.71 9.73
N ARG A 581 27.13 -5.73 8.84
CA ARG A 581 28.06 -6.86 8.95
C ARG A 581 29.49 -6.61 8.48
N SER A 582 29.71 -5.62 7.62
CA SER A 582 31.03 -5.29 7.11
C SER A 582 31.50 -3.92 7.62
N LYS A 583 32.82 -3.76 7.75
CA LYS A 583 33.42 -2.44 7.98
C LYS A 583 33.39 -1.57 6.73
N ASP A 584 33.24 -2.18 5.56
CA ASP A 584 33.16 -1.48 4.27
C ASP A 584 31.69 -1.12 3.96
N ALA A 585 31.44 0.18 3.83
CA ALA A 585 30.10 0.72 3.55
C ALA A 585 29.58 0.28 2.17
N ALA A 586 30.44 0.12 1.16
CA ALA A 586 30.05 -0.31 -0.18
C ALA A 586 29.57 -1.78 -0.17
N VAL A 587 30.26 -2.65 0.60
CA VAL A 587 29.87 -4.04 0.79
C VAL A 587 28.51 -4.12 1.51
N ASN A 588 28.31 -3.31 2.55
CA ASN A 588 27.05 -3.27 3.27
C ASN A 588 25.90 -2.80 2.37
N LYS A 589 26.13 -1.78 1.57
CA LYS A 589 25.13 -1.31 0.59
C LYS A 589 24.75 -2.42 -0.40
N THR A 590 25.73 -3.10 -0.98
CA THR A 590 25.47 -4.24 -1.90
C THR A 590 24.65 -5.34 -1.23
N ARG A 591 24.91 -5.64 0.05
CA ARG A 591 24.16 -6.64 0.83
C ARG A 591 22.72 -6.18 1.06
N VAL A 592 22.49 -4.91 1.41
CA VAL A 592 21.15 -4.35 1.63
C VAL A 592 20.37 -4.33 0.33
N ASP A 593 20.98 -3.90 -0.79
CA ASP A 593 20.33 -3.90 -2.10
C ASP A 593 19.91 -5.32 -2.50
N LYS A 594 20.79 -6.31 -2.32
CA LYS A 594 20.47 -7.72 -2.58
C LYS A 594 19.38 -8.26 -1.65
N GLY A 595 19.41 -7.88 -0.37
CA GLY A 595 18.37 -8.19 0.59
C GLY A 595 17.02 -7.60 0.20
N THR A 596 16.98 -6.40 -0.36
CA THR A 596 15.76 -5.77 -0.89
C THR A 596 15.18 -6.58 -2.06
N LEU A 597 16.02 -7.12 -2.95
CA LEU A 597 15.58 -7.99 -4.03
C LEU A 597 14.98 -9.31 -3.49
N LEU A 598 15.63 -9.92 -2.51
CA LEU A 598 15.14 -11.15 -1.86
C LEU A 598 13.80 -10.90 -1.14
N ALA A 599 13.70 -9.81 -0.40
CA ALA A 599 12.48 -9.41 0.29
C ALA A 599 11.33 -9.15 -0.69
N SER A 600 11.59 -8.43 -1.78
CA SER A 600 10.61 -8.21 -2.86
C SER A 600 10.16 -9.52 -3.50
N GLY A 601 11.09 -10.47 -3.67
CA GLY A 601 10.77 -11.82 -4.14
C GLY A 601 9.84 -12.55 -3.17
N PHE A 602 10.15 -12.58 -1.87
CA PHE A 602 9.30 -13.19 -0.85
C PHE A 602 7.89 -12.60 -0.83
N ILE A 603 7.78 -11.26 -0.88
CA ILE A 603 6.50 -10.56 -0.92
C ILE A 603 5.69 -10.98 -2.16
N ALA A 604 6.28 -10.85 -3.35
CA ALA A 604 5.60 -11.15 -4.60
C ALA A 604 5.23 -12.63 -4.70
N GLY A 605 6.16 -13.53 -4.38
CA GLY A 605 5.96 -14.98 -4.43
C GLY A 605 4.92 -15.46 -3.44
N GLY A 606 5.04 -15.07 -2.16
CA GLY A 606 4.10 -15.46 -1.10
C GLY A 606 2.69 -14.93 -1.37
N ALA A 607 2.57 -13.67 -1.80
CA ALA A 607 1.28 -13.09 -2.11
C ALA A 607 0.60 -13.73 -3.33
N LEU A 608 1.34 -14.00 -4.41
CA LEU A 608 0.81 -14.69 -5.59
C LEU A 608 0.37 -16.12 -5.25
N MET A 609 1.18 -16.85 -4.49
CA MET A 609 0.83 -18.21 -4.06
C MET A 609 -0.35 -18.24 -3.09
N GLY A 610 -0.54 -17.19 -2.27
CA GLY A 610 -1.73 -17.01 -1.47
C GLY A 610 -3.01 -16.89 -2.31
N VAL A 611 -2.95 -16.17 -3.43
CA VAL A 611 -4.08 -16.11 -4.39
C VAL A 611 -4.30 -17.46 -5.06
N VAL A 612 -3.22 -18.17 -5.43
CA VAL A 612 -3.34 -19.53 -6.00
C VAL A 612 -3.99 -20.48 -4.99
N SER A 613 -3.59 -20.41 -3.71
CA SER A 613 -4.23 -21.20 -2.64
C SER A 613 -5.72 -20.88 -2.51
N ALA A 614 -6.08 -19.59 -2.57
CA ALA A 614 -7.49 -19.18 -2.55
C ALA A 614 -8.29 -19.73 -3.74
N LEU A 615 -7.71 -19.70 -4.94
CA LEU A 615 -8.33 -20.27 -6.15
C LEU A 615 -8.55 -21.79 -6.02
N LEU A 616 -7.57 -22.51 -5.46
CA LEU A 616 -7.70 -23.94 -5.21
C LEU A 616 -8.83 -24.26 -4.22
N LYS A 617 -8.89 -23.54 -3.12
CA LYS A 617 -9.97 -23.66 -2.12
C LYS A 617 -11.35 -23.33 -2.72
N PHE A 618 -11.44 -22.25 -3.48
CA PHE A 618 -12.66 -21.88 -4.20
C PHE A 618 -13.09 -22.98 -5.20
N GLY A 619 -12.12 -23.65 -5.83
CA GLY A 619 -12.35 -24.81 -6.71
C GLY A 619 -12.68 -26.12 -5.98
N GLY A 620 -12.83 -26.09 -4.65
CA GLY A 620 -13.17 -27.27 -3.83
C GLY A 620 -11.96 -28.14 -3.43
N VAL A 621 -10.73 -27.67 -3.65
CA VAL A 621 -9.51 -28.34 -3.15
C VAL A 621 -9.21 -27.87 -1.75
N GLU A 622 -9.76 -28.54 -0.76
CA GLU A 622 -9.52 -28.24 0.67
C GLU A 622 -8.88 -29.45 1.37
N PHE A 623 -7.91 -29.14 2.23
CA PHE A 623 -7.30 -30.11 3.13
C PHE A 623 -7.66 -29.71 4.57
N ASP A 624 -8.25 -30.64 5.32
CA ASP A 624 -8.50 -30.41 6.74
C ASP A 624 -7.24 -30.71 7.53
N TYR A 625 -6.62 -29.65 8.05
CA TYR A 625 -5.45 -29.71 8.92
C TYR A 625 -5.72 -29.12 10.31
N SER A 626 -6.96 -28.87 10.65
CA SER A 626 -7.36 -28.22 11.90
C SER A 626 -6.86 -28.96 13.14
N ALA A 627 -6.97 -30.29 13.17
CA ALA A 627 -6.47 -31.12 14.26
C ALA A 627 -4.94 -31.09 14.38
N TRP A 628 -4.22 -31.01 13.26
CA TRP A 628 -2.76 -30.85 13.26
C TRP A 628 -2.34 -29.49 13.79
N TRP A 629 -3.06 -28.42 13.43
CA TRP A 629 -2.75 -27.06 13.87
C TRP A 629 -3.02 -26.83 15.37
N GLN A 630 -3.90 -27.62 15.98
CA GLN A 630 -4.10 -27.62 17.44
C GLN A 630 -2.94 -28.31 18.20
N ASN A 631 -2.03 -29.01 17.50
CA ASN A 631 -0.91 -29.67 18.11
C ASN A 631 0.31 -28.73 18.18
N HIS A 632 0.90 -28.59 19.36
CA HIS A 632 2.09 -27.78 19.57
C HIS A 632 3.30 -28.19 18.70
N ALA A 633 3.33 -29.43 18.20
CA ALA A 633 4.36 -29.88 17.26
C ALA A 633 4.30 -29.11 15.93
N SER A 634 3.11 -28.69 15.48
CA SER A 634 2.94 -27.87 14.27
C SER A 634 3.52 -26.47 14.44
N GLU A 635 3.39 -25.88 15.62
CA GLU A 635 3.98 -24.58 15.96
C GLU A 635 5.51 -24.66 16.07
N LEU A 636 6.03 -25.74 16.67
CA LEU A 636 7.47 -25.98 16.75
C LEU A 636 8.08 -26.14 15.34
N LEU A 637 7.42 -26.90 14.46
CA LEU A 637 7.85 -27.07 13.08
C LEU A 637 7.82 -25.71 12.32
N SER A 638 6.81 -24.91 12.58
CA SER A 638 6.69 -23.54 12.04
C SER A 638 7.88 -22.68 12.45
N LEU A 639 8.25 -22.70 13.73
CA LEU A 639 9.39 -21.94 14.24
C LEU A 639 10.71 -22.39 13.60
N VAL A 640 10.92 -23.70 13.46
CA VAL A 640 12.12 -24.26 12.80
C VAL A 640 12.17 -23.84 11.32
N ALA A 641 11.05 -23.94 10.61
CA ALA A 641 10.95 -23.53 9.20
C ALA A 641 11.23 -22.02 9.04
N TYR A 642 10.70 -21.19 9.95
CA TYR A 642 10.91 -19.75 9.92
C TYR A 642 12.37 -19.37 10.19
N ILE A 643 13.01 -20.01 11.17
CA ILE A 643 14.46 -19.83 11.44
C ILE A 643 15.27 -20.24 10.21
N ALA A 644 14.95 -21.37 9.58
CA ALA A 644 15.62 -21.81 8.35
C ALA A 644 15.47 -20.78 7.22
N LEU A 645 14.28 -20.20 7.07
CA LEU A 645 14.03 -19.13 6.10
C LEU A 645 14.87 -17.87 6.37
N ILE A 646 15.00 -17.46 7.64
CA ILE A 646 15.86 -16.33 8.05
C ILE A 646 17.34 -16.64 7.76
N ILE A 647 17.80 -17.83 8.06
CA ILE A 647 19.18 -18.26 7.77
C ILE A 647 19.43 -18.23 6.26
N TYR A 648 18.51 -18.78 5.47
CA TYR A 648 18.60 -18.72 4.00
C TYR A 648 18.72 -17.26 3.54
N PHE A 649 17.85 -16.36 4.04
CA PHE A 649 17.87 -14.95 3.67
C PHE A 649 19.23 -14.31 3.96
N VAL A 650 19.77 -14.49 5.16
CA VAL A 650 21.08 -13.94 5.55
C VAL A 650 22.21 -14.47 4.67
N LEU A 651 22.20 -15.77 4.37
CA LEU A 651 23.22 -16.39 3.50
C LEU A 651 23.11 -15.88 2.05
N ALA A 652 21.90 -15.74 1.54
CA ALA A 652 21.64 -15.28 0.19
C ALA A 652 21.99 -13.80 -0.04
N THR A 653 22.05 -12.97 1.03
CA THR A 653 22.51 -11.57 0.93
C THR A 653 24.02 -11.43 0.81
N LYS A 654 24.81 -12.49 1.00
CA LYS A 654 26.28 -12.40 0.84
C LYS A 654 26.62 -12.04 -0.60
N PRO A 655 27.47 -11.01 -0.83
CA PRO A 655 27.90 -10.65 -2.17
C PRO A 655 28.82 -11.74 -2.74
N SER A 656 28.70 -12.00 -4.03
CA SER A 656 29.64 -12.85 -4.74
C SER A 656 30.94 -12.09 -5.03
N LYS A 657 32.04 -12.83 -5.30
CA LYS A 657 33.32 -12.21 -5.67
C LYS A 657 33.22 -11.35 -6.94
N ALA A 658 32.30 -11.64 -7.85
CA ALA A 658 32.04 -10.87 -9.04
C ALA A 658 31.36 -9.53 -8.72
N GLU A 659 30.34 -9.52 -7.86
CA GLU A 659 29.62 -8.32 -7.43
C GLU A 659 30.50 -7.31 -6.66
N LEU A 660 31.63 -7.78 -6.10
CA LEU A 660 32.61 -6.94 -5.42
C LEU A 660 33.69 -6.37 -6.37
N LYS A 661 33.85 -6.94 -7.57
CA LYS A 661 34.81 -6.47 -8.57
C LYS A 661 34.27 -5.42 -9.53
N ASP A 662 32.93 -5.36 -9.67
CA ASP A 662 32.26 -4.43 -10.58
C ASP A 662 32.01 -3.04 -9.95
N LYS A 663 32.57 -2.78 -8.78
CA LYS A 663 32.61 -1.49 -8.07
C LYS A 663 34.03 -1.13 -7.69
#